data_e57e1434a2bd42955a28ffee5257e97f
#
_entry.id   e57e1434a2bd42955a28ffee5257e97f
#
_cell.length_a   1.000
_cell.length_b   1.000
_cell.length_c   1.000
_cell.angle_alpha   90.00
_cell.angle_beta   90.00
_cell.angle_gamma   90.00
#
_symmetry.space_group_name_H-M   'P 1'
#
loop_
_entity.id
_entity.type
_entity.pdbx_description
1 polymer ?
#
loop_
_entity_poly.entity_id
_entity_poly.type
_entity_poly.pdbx_seq_one_letter_code
_entity_poly.pdbx_strand_id
1 'polypeptide(L)'
;MDTLDQPEPRPKPLSTVPFPHDPDFVSRDDLLAQIHERSSTPGSRIVLVGLGGVGKSRLAIEYCHRVRLQSPDTWVFWVHASNAARCEESLRSLADRAKIPGRQDRNSNIFQLFGNWLQDGKIGKWILVLDNVDDDELLRKPLTTRIEAQANTPGHAPTQPPLRYLFESSNGSIIITSRNRGVALQLAGHKKHLIDIQPMNTAEALDLIRKKLDDCAEGEELVQLVEELEFMPLAIVQAASYIAHRAPRCSALQYLEKLRQGDREARKLLNHEGKHIHRDWEAKNSILLTWQISFDHIRRIRQSAADLLSLMSFFDWQGIPEGLLSIDKNHEPLDFPQDVGNRSSDEDTDYSSEPDVDDDFESDIAILRDYSFITSGEDSMVFTMHRLVQLTVRTWLKIYGQEEEWKERFIKNLYDEFPTGQYENWERCRSLFPHVRSAMSHRPKSQDSLRNWATLLYKGAWYATECGSIGVAEDMAAMSRKQRMKIGGAEDEDTLDSTVMLGEAYVLEGRWEEAEQLFTQVIETSKTKLGADHPSTLTSMAHLASTLREQGRWEEAEQLELQVVETSKTKLGADHPNTLTSIANLASTLREQGRWEEAEQLFTHVIETSKTKLGADHPYTLTMIANLASTLWDQGRLEEAEKLELQVMETRKTKLGADHPSTLTMIANLASTLWDQGRLEEAEKLELQVMETRKTKLGADHPDTLTSIANLAFAWESIGQHAKAIDLLRTCVVNQQRVLGPSHPHTVSNGNMLLEWETAHLTMKA
;
A
#
# COMPACT_ATOMS: atom_id res chain seq x y z
N MET A 1 -69.86 3.85 -38.52
CA MET A 1 -70.08 3.43 -37.11
C MET A 1 -68.73 3.49 -36.44
N ASP A 2 -68.47 4.64 -35.87
CA ASP A 2 -67.23 4.92 -35.12
C ASP A 2 -67.34 4.18 -33.79
N THR A 3 -66.48 3.22 -33.59
CA THR A 3 -66.26 2.65 -32.26
C THR A 3 -65.52 3.69 -31.46
N LEU A 4 -66.24 4.45 -30.65
CA LEU A 4 -65.72 5.31 -29.63
C LEU A 4 -64.77 4.50 -28.74
N ASP A 5 -63.46 4.79 -28.87
CA ASP A 5 -62.38 4.25 -28.05
C ASP A 5 -62.67 4.63 -26.59
N GLN A 6 -63.23 3.70 -25.79
CA GLN A 6 -63.40 3.95 -24.37
C GLN A 6 -62.01 4.11 -23.77
N PRO A 7 -61.76 5.18 -22.99
CA PRO A 7 -60.45 5.39 -22.38
C PRO A 7 -60.11 4.17 -21.51
N GLU A 8 -58.97 3.53 -21.79
CA GLU A 8 -58.46 2.40 -21.00
C GLU A 8 -58.42 2.77 -19.51
N PRO A 9 -58.92 1.88 -18.63
CA PRO A 9 -58.88 2.17 -17.19
C PRO A 9 -57.45 2.35 -16.73
N ARG A 10 -57.20 3.41 -15.95
CA ARG A 10 -55.86 3.68 -15.40
C ARG A 10 -55.39 2.50 -14.57
N PRO A 11 -54.14 2.00 -14.79
CA PRO A 11 -53.58 0.93 -13.98
C PRO A 11 -53.37 1.40 -12.53
N LYS A 12 -53.41 0.47 -11.60
CA LYS A 12 -53.02 0.72 -10.21
C LYS A 12 -51.52 0.97 -10.12
N PRO A 13 -51.03 1.70 -9.10
CA PRO A 13 -49.61 1.90 -8.86
C PRO A 13 -48.85 0.57 -8.91
N LEU A 14 -47.80 0.52 -9.73
CA LEU A 14 -46.98 -0.69 -9.95
C LEU A 14 -45.52 -0.43 -9.60
N SER A 15 -44.80 -1.50 -9.31
CA SER A 15 -43.34 -1.50 -9.19
C SER A 15 -42.74 -2.23 -10.35
N THR A 16 -41.72 -1.66 -10.95
CA THR A 16 -40.95 -2.27 -12.05
C THR A 16 -39.52 -2.59 -11.66
N VAL A 17 -39.25 -2.64 -10.35
CA VAL A 17 -37.92 -3.09 -9.84
C VAL A 17 -37.64 -4.49 -10.41
N PRO A 18 -36.50 -4.68 -11.07
CA PRO A 18 -36.24 -5.90 -11.86
C PRO A 18 -36.00 -7.13 -11.00
N PHE A 19 -35.73 -6.98 -9.71
CA PHE A 19 -35.36 -8.06 -8.81
C PHE A 19 -36.27 -8.14 -7.59
N PRO A 20 -36.55 -9.34 -7.06
CA PRO A 20 -37.26 -9.52 -5.80
C PRO A 20 -36.40 -9.00 -4.62
N HIS A 21 -37.04 -8.86 -3.47
CA HIS A 21 -36.35 -8.57 -2.21
C HIS A 21 -35.30 -9.66 -1.91
N ASP A 22 -34.09 -9.28 -1.52
CA ASP A 22 -33.02 -10.20 -1.15
C ASP A 22 -33.08 -10.46 0.36
N PRO A 23 -33.42 -11.67 0.82
CA PRO A 23 -33.49 -11.98 2.25
C PRO A 23 -32.12 -11.90 2.95
N ASP A 24 -31.03 -12.08 2.19
CA ASP A 24 -29.67 -12.02 2.70
C ASP A 24 -29.07 -10.61 2.65
N PHE A 25 -29.89 -9.60 2.30
CA PHE A 25 -29.40 -8.23 2.25
C PHE A 25 -28.89 -7.80 3.64
N VAL A 26 -27.64 -7.30 3.68
CA VAL A 26 -27.05 -6.69 4.88
C VAL A 26 -27.46 -5.24 4.94
N SER A 27 -28.20 -4.87 5.98
CA SER A 27 -28.73 -3.52 6.11
C SER A 27 -27.61 -2.52 6.37
N ARG A 28 -27.59 -1.47 5.56
CA ARG A 28 -26.77 -0.27 5.73
C ARG A 28 -27.69 0.87 6.10
N ASP A 29 -28.21 0.80 7.32
CA ASP A 29 -29.34 1.64 7.76
C ASP A 29 -29.02 3.13 7.70
N ASP A 30 -27.77 3.53 7.95
CA ASP A 30 -27.33 4.92 7.82
C ASP A 30 -27.48 5.46 6.39
N LEU A 31 -27.11 4.65 5.39
CA LEU A 31 -27.26 5.02 3.98
C LEU A 31 -28.73 5.02 3.54
N LEU A 32 -29.49 4.03 3.98
CA LEU A 32 -30.92 3.96 3.68
C LEU A 32 -31.69 5.11 4.33
N ALA A 33 -31.33 5.51 5.55
CA ALA A 33 -31.86 6.68 6.21
C ALA A 33 -31.54 7.98 5.45
N GLN A 34 -30.29 8.14 5.00
CA GLN A 34 -29.89 9.29 4.17
C GLN A 34 -30.65 9.34 2.83
N ILE A 35 -30.87 8.19 2.18
CA ILE A 35 -31.67 8.12 0.95
C ILE A 35 -33.11 8.52 1.27
N HIS A 36 -33.67 8.01 2.36
CA HIS A 36 -35.06 8.31 2.77
C HIS A 36 -35.25 9.80 3.11
N GLU A 37 -34.38 10.36 3.93
CA GLU A 37 -34.42 11.78 4.31
C GLU A 37 -34.41 12.68 3.08
N ARG A 38 -33.46 12.42 2.16
CA ARG A 38 -33.30 13.27 0.98
C ARG A 38 -34.39 13.04 -0.08
N SER A 39 -34.95 11.82 -0.18
CA SER A 39 -36.07 11.50 -1.10
C SER A 39 -37.43 11.95 -0.60
N SER A 40 -37.55 12.29 0.68
CA SER A 40 -38.79 12.74 1.27
C SER A 40 -39.27 14.12 0.74
N THR A 41 -38.33 14.89 0.15
CA THR A 41 -38.68 16.17 -0.47
C THR A 41 -39.15 15.94 -1.91
N PRO A 42 -40.38 16.30 -2.28
CA PRO A 42 -40.86 16.17 -3.64
C PRO A 42 -39.99 16.94 -4.64
N GLY A 43 -39.72 16.36 -5.82
CA GLY A 43 -38.83 16.93 -6.82
C GLY A 43 -37.33 16.71 -6.51
N SER A 44 -37.02 15.95 -5.48
CA SER A 44 -35.61 15.66 -5.12
C SER A 44 -34.94 14.74 -6.13
N ARG A 45 -33.65 15.00 -6.34
CA ARG A 45 -32.75 14.14 -7.12
C ARG A 45 -31.58 13.70 -6.25
N ILE A 46 -31.41 12.40 -6.06
CA ILE A 46 -30.40 11.81 -5.22
C ILE A 46 -29.50 10.98 -6.11
N VAL A 47 -28.20 11.16 -5.99
CA VAL A 47 -27.23 10.39 -6.77
C VAL A 47 -26.35 9.56 -5.83
N LEU A 48 -26.39 8.23 -6.02
CA LEU A 48 -25.54 7.27 -5.34
C LEU A 48 -24.30 7.07 -6.21
N VAL A 49 -23.12 7.46 -5.70
CA VAL A 49 -21.86 7.38 -6.45
C VAL A 49 -20.85 6.50 -5.70
N GLY A 50 -19.93 5.86 -6.43
CA GLY A 50 -18.85 5.04 -5.88
C GLY A 50 -18.43 3.93 -6.84
N LEU A 51 -17.42 3.16 -6.46
CA LEU A 51 -16.85 2.08 -7.25
C LEU A 51 -17.89 1.09 -7.79
N GLY A 52 -17.56 0.44 -8.92
CA GLY A 52 -18.29 -0.71 -9.41
C GLY A 52 -18.27 -1.87 -8.39
N GLY A 53 -19.43 -2.46 -8.11
CA GLY A 53 -19.52 -3.57 -7.15
C GLY A 53 -19.69 -3.19 -5.67
N VAL A 54 -19.70 -1.89 -5.33
CA VAL A 54 -19.86 -1.40 -3.94
C VAL A 54 -21.31 -1.50 -3.39
N GLY A 55 -22.27 -1.85 -4.25
CA GLY A 55 -23.64 -2.10 -3.81
C GLY A 55 -24.66 -0.99 -4.08
N LYS A 56 -24.37 0.04 -4.89
CA LYS A 56 -25.27 1.17 -5.21
C LYS A 56 -26.65 0.73 -5.68
N SER A 57 -26.71 -0.08 -6.74
CA SER A 57 -27.99 -0.59 -7.29
C SER A 57 -28.73 -1.46 -6.28
N ARG A 58 -28.03 -2.23 -5.44
CA ARG A 58 -28.63 -3.03 -4.37
C ARG A 58 -29.29 -2.16 -3.29
N LEU A 59 -28.62 -1.07 -2.88
CA LEU A 59 -29.23 -0.10 -1.95
C LEU A 59 -30.47 0.54 -2.54
N ALA A 60 -30.45 0.92 -3.83
CA ALA A 60 -31.62 1.47 -4.50
C ALA A 60 -32.78 0.46 -4.60
N ILE A 61 -32.49 -0.81 -4.92
CA ILE A 61 -33.48 -1.91 -4.95
C ILE A 61 -34.13 -2.09 -3.57
N GLU A 62 -33.32 -2.24 -2.53
CA GLU A 62 -33.78 -2.42 -1.15
C GLU A 62 -34.64 -1.23 -0.69
N TYR A 63 -34.19 -0.01 -0.97
CA TYR A 63 -34.93 1.19 -0.67
C TYR A 63 -36.33 1.18 -1.35
N CYS A 64 -36.39 0.83 -2.63
CA CYS A 64 -37.65 0.72 -3.37
C CYS A 64 -38.59 -0.32 -2.77
N HIS A 65 -38.09 -1.47 -2.33
CA HIS A 65 -38.87 -2.48 -1.66
C HIS A 65 -39.42 -1.98 -0.31
N ARG A 66 -38.60 -1.31 0.51
CA ARG A 66 -39.04 -0.71 1.79
C ARG A 66 -40.14 0.36 1.60
N VAL A 67 -39.95 1.25 0.62
CA VAL A 67 -40.96 2.25 0.30
C VAL A 67 -42.26 1.60 -0.15
N ARG A 68 -42.22 0.56 -0.96
CA ARG A 68 -43.42 -0.14 -1.44
C ARG A 68 -44.18 -0.85 -0.33
N LEU A 69 -43.48 -1.40 0.67
CA LEU A 69 -44.04 -2.02 1.86
C LEU A 69 -44.74 -0.96 2.75
N GLN A 70 -44.12 0.22 2.90
CA GLN A 70 -44.67 1.31 3.75
C GLN A 70 -45.79 2.10 3.04
N SER A 71 -45.71 2.25 1.73
CA SER A 71 -46.62 3.07 0.92
C SER A 71 -47.00 2.33 -0.37
N PRO A 72 -47.94 1.38 -0.34
CA PRO A 72 -48.34 0.57 -1.50
C PRO A 72 -48.87 1.38 -2.69
N ASP A 73 -49.33 2.60 -2.45
CA ASP A 73 -49.88 3.50 -3.49
C ASP A 73 -48.81 4.34 -4.20
N THR A 74 -47.52 4.11 -3.93
CA THR A 74 -46.37 4.78 -4.60
C THR A 74 -45.97 4.00 -5.85
N TRP A 75 -45.87 4.70 -6.98
CA TRP A 75 -45.30 4.13 -8.19
C TRP A 75 -43.77 4.02 -8.06
N VAL A 76 -43.20 2.90 -8.48
CA VAL A 76 -41.74 2.71 -8.51
C VAL A 76 -41.32 2.29 -9.91
N PHE A 77 -40.59 3.16 -10.59
CA PHE A 77 -40.08 2.92 -11.93
C PHE A 77 -38.57 2.66 -11.92
N TRP A 78 -38.16 1.63 -12.62
CA TRP A 78 -36.78 1.30 -12.81
C TRP A 78 -36.37 1.42 -14.27
N VAL A 79 -35.36 2.23 -14.56
CA VAL A 79 -34.83 2.51 -15.91
C VAL A 79 -33.35 2.18 -15.96
N HIS A 80 -32.96 1.33 -16.88
CA HIS A 80 -31.55 1.08 -17.19
C HIS A 80 -31.01 2.21 -18.06
N ALA A 81 -30.14 3.03 -17.52
CA ALA A 81 -29.67 4.26 -18.15
C ALA A 81 -28.17 4.23 -18.50
N SER A 82 -27.63 3.04 -18.79
CA SER A 82 -26.21 2.87 -19.17
C SER A 82 -25.86 3.49 -20.52
N ASN A 83 -26.82 3.70 -21.40
CA ASN A 83 -26.73 4.47 -22.64
C ASN A 83 -28.11 4.94 -23.10
N ALA A 84 -28.16 5.83 -24.07
CA ALA A 84 -29.39 6.43 -24.57
C ALA A 84 -30.40 5.39 -25.12
N ALA A 85 -29.95 4.40 -25.85
CA ALA A 85 -30.83 3.38 -26.45
C ALA A 85 -31.51 2.51 -25.39
N ARG A 86 -30.80 2.04 -24.37
CA ARG A 86 -31.36 1.28 -23.26
C ARG A 86 -32.30 2.10 -22.39
N CYS A 87 -31.96 3.36 -22.20
CA CYS A 87 -32.82 4.29 -21.47
C CYS A 87 -34.16 4.47 -22.20
N GLU A 88 -34.13 4.67 -23.52
CA GLU A 88 -35.30 4.79 -24.37
C GLU A 88 -36.15 3.51 -24.36
N GLU A 89 -35.54 2.34 -24.53
CA GLU A 89 -36.21 1.05 -24.50
C GLU A 89 -36.91 0.82 -23.15
N SER A 90 -36.21 1.08 -22.05
CA SER A 90 -36.78 0.97 -20.70
C SER A 90 -38.00 1.90 -20.52
N LEU A 91 -37.90 3.16 -20.97
CA LEU A 91 -39.01 4.12 -20.90
C LEU A 91 -40.21 3.70 -21.77
N ARG A 92 -40.00 3.15 -22.97
CA ARG A 92 -41.06 2.61 -23.83
C ARG A 92 -41.79 1.44 -23.15
N SER A 93 -41.02 0.47 -22.60
CA SER A 93 -41.62 -0.63 -21.82
C SER A 93 -42.43 -0.15 -20.63
N LEU A 94 -41.96 0.88 -19.92
CA LEU A 94 -42.66 1.48 -18.80
C LEU A 94 -43.95 2.20 -19.25
N ALA A 95 -43.90 2.92 -20.37
CA ALA A 95 -45.06 3.61 -20.95
C ALA A 95 -46.17 2.63 -21.33
N ASP A 96 -45.78 1.45 -21.87
CA ASP A 96 -46.77 0.38 -22.19
C ASP A 96 -47.38 -0.21 -20.93
N ARG A 97 -46.61 -0.51 -19.91
CA ARG A 97 -47.08 -1.06 -18.63
C ARG A 97 -47.95 -0.07 -17.85
N ALA A 98 -47.59 1.23 -17.86
CA ALA A 98 -48.34 2.31 -17.23
C ALA A 98 -49.53 2.78 -18.08
N LYS A 99 -49.70 2.26 -19.29
CA LYS A 99 -50.75 2.63 -20.24
C LYS A 99 -50.78 4.13 -20.52
N ILE A 100 -49.59 4.73 -20.78
CA ILE A 100 -49.48 6.16 -21.04
C ILE A 100 -50.15 6.50 -22.41
N PRO A 101 -51.01 7.51 -22.50
CA PRO A 101 -51.61 7.94 -23.76
C PRO A 101 -50.51 8.39 -24.75
N GLY A 102 -50.62 7.96 -26.02
CA GLY A 102 -49.66 8.29 -27.07
C GLY A 102 -48.46 7.33 -27.16
N ARG A 103 -48.33 6.33 -26.28
CA ARG A 103 -47.25 5.34 -26.23
C ARG A 103 -47.01 4.53 -27.51
N GLN A 104 -48.08 4.37 -28.33
CA GLN A 104 -48.03 3.58 -29.56
C GLN A 104 -47.40 4.31 -30.76
N ASP A 105 -47.28 5.64 -30.66
CA ASP A 105 -46.60 6.44 -31.69
C ASP A 105 -45.10 6.27 -31.57
N ARG A 106 -44.53 5.53 -32.51
CA ARG A 106 -43.07 5.26 -32.60
C ARG A 106 -42.23 6.49 -32.90
N ASN A 107 -42.84 7.56 -33.40
CA ASN A 107 -42.16 8.81 -33.74
C ASN A 107 -42.17 9.82 -32.57
N SER A 108 -42.94 9.55 -31.51
CA SER A 108 -42.99 10.41 -30.33
C SER A 108 -41.71 10.33 -29.51
N ASN A 109 -41.23 11.49 -29.02
CA ASN A 109 -40.13 11.53 -28.06
C ASN A 109 -40.60 10.94 -26.72
N ILE A 110 -40.14 9.71 -26.45
CA ILE A 110 -40.57 8.98 -25.24
C ILE A 110 -40.17 9.68 -23.94
N PHE A 111 -39.00 10.36 -23.89
CA PHE A 111 -38.55 11.10 -22.72
C PHE A 111 -39.53 12.25 -22.39
N GLN A 112 -39.98 13.00 -23.41
CA GLN A 112 -40.95 14.05 -23.27
C GLN A 112 -42.33 13.51 -22.89
N LEU A 113 -42.74 12.42 -23.56
CA LEU A 113 -44.03 11.78 -23.28
C LEU A 113 -44.13 11.29 -21.81
N PHE A 114 -43.07 10.59 -21.35
CA PHE A 114 -43.00 10.06 -20.01
C PHE A 114 -42.82 11.18 -18.97
N GLY A 115 -41.99 12.19 -19.24
CA GLY A 115 -41.79 13.34 -18.39
C GLY A 115 -43.10 14.15 -18.18
N ASN A 116 -43.82 14.44 -19.28
CA ASN A 116 -45.13 15.12 -19.20
C ASN A 116 -46.16 14.33 -18.39
N TRP A 117 -46.14 12.99 -18.55
CA TRP A 117 -47.04 12.13 -17.79
C TRP A 117 -46.70 12.13 -16.29
N LEU A 118 -45.39 12.12 -15.89
CA LEU A 118 -44.97 12.24 -14.51
C LEU A 118 -45.32 13.57 -13.85
N GLN A 119 -45.56 14.63 -14.63
CA GLN A 119 -45.99 15.94 -14.14
C GLN A 119 -47.49 16.00 -13.86
N ASP A 120 -48.32 15.04 -14.38
CA ASP A 120 -49.74 15.00 -14.11
C ASP A 120 -50.01 14.73 -12.61
N GLY A 121 -50.47 15.73 -11.89
CA GLY A 121 -50.77 15.65 -10.45
C GLY A 121 -51.73 14.53 -10.03
N LYS A 122 -52.44 13.89 -11.00
CA LYS A 122 -53.34 12.77 -10.77
C LYS A 122 -52.67 11.42 -10.61
N ILE A 123 -51.34 11.33 -10.85
CA ILE A 123 -50.56 10.08 -10.75
C ILE A 123 -50.27 9.72 -9.30
N GLY A 124 -50.21 10.72 -8.42
CA GLY A 124 -49.80 10.53 -7.03
C GLY A 124 -48.27 10.50 -6.83
N LYS A 125 -47.84 9.82 -5.77
CA LYS A 125 -46.42 9.75 -5.42
C LYS A 125 -45.68 8.71 -6.33
N TRP A 126 -44.48 9.06 -6.77
CA TRP A 126 -43.66 8.16 -7.57
C TRP A 126 -42.16 8.29 -7.23
N ILE A 127 -41.45 7.20 -7.45
CA ILE A 127 -39.99 7.12 -7.42
C ILE A 127 -39.51 6.62 -8.77
N LEU A 128 -38.55 7.32 -9.38
CA LEU A 128 -37.86 6.90 -10.61
C LEU A 128 -36.42 6.58 -10.29
N VAL A 129 -36.00 5.35 -10.57
CA VAL A 129 -34.60 4.96 -10.46
C VAL A 129 -33.98 4.95 -11.86
N LEU A 130 -32.89 5.70 -12.03
CA LEU A 130 -32.03 5.69 -13.21
C LEU A 130 -30.73 4.96 -12.85
N ASP A 131 -30.60 3.71 -13.28
CA ASP A 131 -29.48 2.85 -12.89
C ASP A 131 -28.35 2.89 -13.93
N ASN A 132 -27.08 3.03 -13.44
CA ASN A 132 -25.85 3.09 -14.22
C ASN A 132 -25.73 4.27 -15.19
N VAL A 133 -25.99 5.50 -14.73
CA VAL A 133 -25.75 6.72 -15.51
C VAL A 133 -24.26 7.11 -15.37
N ASP A 134 -23.39 6.52 -16.21
CA ASP A 134 -21.96 6.71 -16.12
C ASP A 134 -21.41 7.70 -17.17
N ASP A 135 -22.20 8.02 -18.20
CA ASP A 135 -21.89 8.91 -19.31
C ASP A 135 -22.75 10.17 -19.27
N ASP A 136 -22.19 11.28 -19.72
CA ASP A 136 -22.88 12.57 -19.81
C ASP A 136 -23.61 12.79 -21.15
N GLU A 137 -23.56 11.86 -22.09
CA GLU A 137 -24.28 11.96 -23.38
C GLU A 137 -25.77 12.25 -23.22
N LEU A 138 -26.42 11.58 -22.25
CA LEU A 138 -27.84 11.79 -21.93
C LEU A 138 -28.14 13.19 -21.37
N LEU A 139 -27.13 13.89 -20.87
CA LEU A 139 -27.21 15.25 -20.34
C LEU A 139 -26.89 16.34 -21.35
N ARG A 140 -26.03 16.04 -22.37
CA ARG A 140 -25.47 17.06 -23.25
C ARG A 140 -26.01 17.03 -24.67
N LYS A 141 -26.28 15.82 -25.22
CA LYS A 141 -26.64 15.67 -26.63
C LYS A 141 -28.13 15.49 -26.79
N PRO A 142 -28.84 16.32 -27.61
CA PRO A 142 -30.19 16.01 -28.06
C PRO A 142 -30.19 14.72 -28.87
N LEU A 143 -31.19 13.84 -28.66
CA LEU A 143 -31.33 12.64 -29.47
C LEU A 143 -31.80 13.03 -30.89
N THR A 144 -30.94 12.85 -31.88
CA THR A 144 -31.31 12.91 -33.29
C THR A 144 -32.00 11.59 -33.67
N THR A 145 -33.28 11.65 -34.00
CA THR A 145 -33.99 10.48 -34.50
C THR A 145 -33.43 10.05 -35.86
N ARG A 146 -33.37 8.73 -36.12
CA ARG A 146 -32.86 8.17 -37.40
C ARG A 146 -33.53 8.74 -38.64
N ILE A 147 -34.67 9.40 -38.52
CA ILE A 147 -35.44 9.99 -39.63
C ILE A 147 -34.94 11.41 -39.96
N GLU A 148 -34.43 12.15 -38.97
CA GLU A 148 -33.93 13.53 -39.17
C GLU A 148 -32.55 13.56 -39.83
N ALA A 149 -31.76 12.49 -39.72
CA ALA A 149 -30.48 12.35 -40.44
C ALA A 149 -30.65 12.20 -41.97
N GLN A 150 -31.87 11.94 -42.47
CA GLN A 150 -32.15 11.76 -43.91
C GLN A 150 -33.03 12.85 -44.52
N ALA A 151 -33.58 13.76 -43.74
CA ALA A 151 -34.46 14.83 -44.24
C ALA A 151 -33.86 16.18 -43.95
N ASN A 152 -33.30 16.84 -44.99
CA ASN A 152 -32.86 18.24 -44.98
C ASN A 152 -34.05 19.23 -44.84
N THR A 153 -34.91 19.07 -43.84
CA THR A 153 -35.99 20.01 -43.55
C THR A 153 -35.77 20.70 -42.19
N PRO A 154 -35.75 22.04 -42.13
CA PRO A 154 -35.61 22.79 -40.89
C PRO A 154 -36.92 22.82 -40.15
N GLY A 155 -37.16 21.88 -39.24
CA GLY A 155 -38.39 21.85 -38.46
C GLY A 155 -38.27 20.94 -37.23
N HIS A 156 -38.01 21.56 -36.09
CA HIS A 156 -38.10 20.95 -34.74
C HIS A 156 -37.07 19.88 -34.39
N ALA A 157 -35.78 20.26 -34.39
CA ALA A 157 -34.80 19.50 -33.61
C ALA A 157 -35.17 19.50 -32.11
N PRO A 158 -35.00 18.37 -31.40
CA PRO A 158 -35.23 18.33 -29.97
C PRO A 158 -34.30 19.33 -29.29
N THR A 159 -34.93 20.34 -28.65
CA THR A 159 -34.20 21.49 -28.09
C THR A 159 -33.53 21.23 -26.76
N GLN A 160 -33.78 20.06 -26.16
CA GLN A 160 -33.28 19.73 -24.83
C GLN A 160 -32.69 18.32 -24.74
N PRO A 161 -31.65 18.11 -23.90
CA PRO A 161 -31.13 16.77 -23.60
C PRO A 161 -32.20 15.85 -22.98
N PRO A 162 -32.14 14.54 -23.24
CA PRO A 162 -33.18 13.57 -22.87
C PRO A 162 -33.57 13.58 -21.39
N LEU A 163 -32.60 13.56 -20.48
CA LEU A 163 -32.86 13.50 -19.04
C LEU A 163 -33.52 14.77 -18.48
N ARG A 164 -33.38 15.93 -19.16
CA ARG A 164 -34.03 17.16 -18.70
C ARG A 164 -35.53 17.04 -18.64
N TYR A 165 -36.16 16.33 -19.59
CA TYR A 165 -37.61 16.12 -19.57
C TYR A 165 -38.08 15.35 -18.34
N LEU A 166 -37.23 14.46 -17.77
CA LEU A 166 -37.57 13.70 -16.56
C LEU A 166 -37.37 14.52 -15.28
N PHE A 167 -36.52 15.55 -15.32
CA PHE A 167 -36.13 16.33 -14.13
C PHE A 167 -37.07 17.51 -13.81
N GLU A 168 -38.04 17.80 -14.64
CA GLU A 168 -38.95 18.96 -14.48
C GLU A 168 -40.15 18.68 -13.58
N SER A 169 -40.32 17.47 -13.05
CA SER A 169 -41.46 17.10 -12.21
C SER A 169 -41.22 17.39 -10.73
N SER A 170 -42.24 17.94 -10.07
CA SER A 170 -42.22 18.24 -8.62
C SER A 170 -42.97 17.23 -7.73
N ASN A 171 -43.55 16.17 -8.31
CA ASN A 171 -44.46 15.27 -7.58
C ASN A 171 -43.83 13.96 -7.09
N GLY A 172 -42.58 13.69 -7.43
CA GLY A 172 -41.87 12.46 -7.06
C GLY A 172 -40.41 12.70 -6.78
N SER A 173 -39.65 11.61 -6.66
CA SER A 173 -38.22 11.63 -6.36
C SER A 173 -37.46 10.78 -7.37
N ILE A 174 -36.26 11.22 -7.74
CA ILE A 174 -35.39 10.51 -8.67
C ILE A 174 -34.16 10.02 -7.91
N ILE A 175 -33.85 8.72 -8.03
CA ILE A 175 -32.65 8.10 -7.50
C ILE A 175 -31.80 7.69 -8.69
N ILE A 176 -30.54 8.09 -8.70
CA ILE A 176 -29.60 7.84 -9.80
C ILE A 176 -28.42 7.06 -9.23
N THR A 177 -27.95 6.04 -9.94
CA THR A 177 -26.69 5.39 -9.60
C THR A 177 -25.64 5.70 -10.66
N SER A 178 -24.44 6.02 -10.23
CA SER A 178 -23.30 6.30 -11.14
C SER A 178 -21.98 5.82 -10.56
N ARG A 179 -21.03 5.50 -11.45
CA ARG A 179 -19.62 5.25 -11.10
C ARG A 179 -18.79 6.51 -11.26
N ASN A 180 -19.25 7.46 -12.05
CA ASN A 180 -18.56 8.70 -12.38
C ASN A 180 -19.05 9.84 -11.49
N ARG A 181 -18.17 10.36 -10.62
CA ARG A 181 -18.48 11.44 -9.67
C ARG A 181 -18.74 12.77 -10.40
N GLY A 182 -18.02 13.05 -11.49
CA GLY A 182 -18.21 14.26 -12.28
C GLY A 182 -19.61 14.33 -12.88
N VAL A 183 -20.06 13.23 -13.51
CA VAL A 183 -21.44 13.09 -14.03
C VAL A 183 -22.46 13.12 -12.88
N ALA A 184 -22.18 12.45 -11.78
CA ALA A 184 -23.02 12.43 -10.59
C ALA A 184 -23.28 13.83 -10.02
N LEU A 185 -22.26 14.69 -9.96
CA LEU A 185 -22.40 16.08 -9.49
C LEU A 185 -23.26 16.93 -10.44
N GLN A 186 -23.10 16.76 -11.74
CA GLN A 186 -23.95 17.44 -12.74
C GLN A 186 -25.42 17.01 -12.63
N LEU A 187 -25.67 15.70 -12.42
CA LEU A 187 -27.01 15.14 -12.24
C LEU A 187 -27.65 15.60 -10.93
N ALA A 188 -26.89 15.61 -9.84
CA ALA A 188 -27.37 16.04 -8.54
C ALA A 188 -27.72 17.55 -8.47
N GLY A 189 -27.03 18.36 -9.24
CA GLY A 189 -27.16 19.82 -9.24
C GLY A 189 -26.59 20.49 -7.98
N HIS A 190 -26.49 19.78 -6.85
CA HIS A 190 -25.94 20.29 -5.61
C HIS A 190 -25.27 19.14 -4.81
N LYS A 191 -24.08 19.39 -4.18
CA LYS A 191 -23.33 18.40 -3.39
C LYS A 191 -24.16 17.69 -2.31
N LYS A 192 -25.13 18.37 -1.70
CA LYS A 192 -26.00 17.78 -0.67
C LYS A 192 -26.87 16.62 -1.16
N HIS A 193 -27.07 16.49 -2.47
CA HIS A 193 -27.87 15.42 -3.07
C HIS A 193 -27.00 14.22 -3.53
N LEU A 194 -25.68 14.32 -3.38
CA LEU A 194 -24.75 13.25 -3.66
C LEU A 194 -24.52 12.40 -2.41
N ILE A 195 -24.64 11.08 -2.53
CA ILE A 195 -24.32 10.11 -1.48
C ILE A 195 -23.18 9.24 -1.98
N ASP A 196 -22.00 9.38 -1.34
CA ASP A 196 -20.83 8.54 -1.61
C ASP A 196 -21.00 7.18 -0.94
N ILE A 197 -21.04 6.13 -1.74
CA ILE A 197 -21.15 4.76 -1.25
C ILE A 197 -19.73 4.15 -1.16
N GLN A 198 -19.28 4.01 0.08
CA GLN A 198 -17.99 3.38 0.41
C GLN A 198 -18.15 1.85 0.52
N PRO A 199 -17.03 1.07 0.47
CA PRO A 199 -17.04 -0.34 0.85
C PRO A 199 -17.73 -0.56 2.22
N MET A 200 -18.08 -1.80 2.52
CA MET A 200 -18.70 -2.16 3.81
C MET A 200 -17.71 -1.96 4.97
N ASN A 201 -18.22 -1.75 6.17
CA ASN A 201 -17.40 -1.88 7.36
C ASN A 201 -17.16 -3.37 7.70
N THR A 202 -16.26 -3.65 8.63
CA THR A 202 -15.90 -5.02 9.00
C THR A 202 -17.12 -5.83 9.46
N ALA A 203 -18.01 -5.25 10.26
CA ALA A 203 -19.19 -5.93 10.76
C ALA A 203 -20.20 -6.27 9.64
N GLU A 204 -20.47 -5.31 8.74
CA GLU A 204 -21.33 -5.49 7.56
C GLU A 204 -20.77 -6.58 6.63
N ALA A 205 -19.45 -6.55 6.38
CA ALA A 205 -18.78 -7.50 5.50
C ALA A 205 -18.79 -8.92 6.06
N LEU A 206 -18.58 -9.06 7.37
CA LEU A 206 -18.67 -10.36 8.08
C LEU A 206 -20.11 -10.88 8.10
N ASP A 207 -21.12 -10.03 8.30
CA ASP A 207 -22.53 -10.43 8.21
C ASP A 207 -22.87 -10.93 6.81
N LEU A 208 -22.40 -10.22 5.76
CA LEU A 208 -22.63 -10.61 4.37
C LEU A 208 -22.02 -11.99 4.05
N ILE A 209 -20.75 -12.23 4.42
CA ILE A 209 -20.09 -13.50 4.09
C ILE A 209 -20.72 -14.66 4.87
N ARG A 210 -21.08 -14.46 6.15
CA ARG A 210 -21.76 -15.47 6.97
C ARG A 210 -23.11 -15.87 6.40
N LYS A 211 -23.97 -14.92 6.06
CA LYS A 211 -25.26 -15.17 5.40
C LYS A 211 -25.12 -15.96 4.10
N LYS A 212 -24.03 -15.77 3.37
CA LYS A 212 -23.77 -16.48 2.08
C LYS A 212 -23.09 -17.84 2.24
N LEU A 213 -22.50 -18.14 3.43
CA LEU A 213 -21.86 -19.42 3.74
C LEU A 213 -22.67 -20.29 4.70
N ASP A 214 -23.97 -19.99 4.94
CA ASP A 214 -24.87 -20.74 5.83
C ASP A 214 -24.36 -20.88 7.28
N ASP A 215 -23.92 -19.79 7.89
CA ASP A 215 -23.54 -19.65 9.32
C ASP A 215 -22.48 -20.65 9.88
N CYS A 216 -21.86 -21.47 9.04
CA CYS A 216 -20.96 -22.55 9.47
C CYS A 216 -19.48 -22.15 9.65
N ALA A 217 -19.13 -20.88 9.42
CA ALA A 217 -17.74 -20.43 9.49
C ALA A 217 -17.56 -19.34 10.55
N GLU A 218 -17.06 -19.73 11.72
CA GLU A 218 -16.53 -18.82 12.74
C GLU A 218 -15.00 -18.90 12.71
N GLY A 219 -14.32 -17.76 12.64
CA GLY A 219 -12.85 -17.75 12.76
C GLY A 219 -12.23 -16.44 12.29
N GLU A 220 -11.00 -16.25 12.68
CA GLU A 220 -10.12 -15.16 12.27
C GLU A 220 -9.88 -15.15 10.73
N GLU A 221 -10.00 -16.32 10.10
CA GLU A 221 -9.84 -16.48 8.65
C GLU A 221 -10.89 -15.70 7.85
N LEU A 222 -12.12 -15.57 8.35
CA LEU A 222 -13.15 -14.76 7.67
C LEU A 222 -12.83 -13.26 7.76
N VAL A 223 -12.28 -12.80 8.88
CA VAL A 223 -11.84 -11.41 9.03
C VAL A 223 -10.75 -11.12 8.00
N GLN A 224 -9.73 -11.95 7.97
CA GLN A 224 -8.63 -11.80 7.01
C GLN A 224 -9.11 -11.90 5.55
N LEU A 225 -10.10 -12.75 5.27
CA LEU A 225 -10.65 -12.88 3.92
C LEU A 225 -11.40 -11.63 3.49
N VAL A 226 -12.25 -11.05 4.34
CA VAL A 226 -12.99 -9.82 3.98
C VAL A 226 -12.06 -8.62 3.88
N GLU A 227 -10.97 -8.57 4.65
CA GLU A 227 -9.89 -7.59 4.54
C GLU A 227 -9.16 -7.70 3.19
N GLU A 228 -8.75 -8.89 2.78
CA GLU A 228 -8.11 -9.12 1.47
C GLU A 228 -9.05 -8.81 0.29
N LEU A 229 -10.35 -8.94 0.49
CA LEU A 229 -11.39 -8.55 -0.48
C LEU A 229 -11.77 -7.06 -0.35
N GLU A 230 -11.06 -6.31 0.51
CA GLU A 230 -11.22 -4.87 0.75
C GLU A 230 -12.66 -4.47 1.02
N PHE A 231 -13.38 -5.32 1.76
CA PHE A 231 -14.76 -5.09 2.18
C PHE A 231 -15.74 -4.82 1.02
N MET A 232 -15.37 -5.23 -0.20
CA MET A 232 -16.18 -5.04 -1.41
C MET A 232 -17.32 -6.06 -1.48
N PRO A 233 -18.59 -5.64 -1.41
CA PRO A 233 -19.74 -6.56 -1.38
C PRO A 233 -19.74 -7.57 -2.52
N LEU A 234 -19.41 -7.13 -3.74
CA LEU A 234 -19.41 -8.01 -4.91
C LEU A 234 -18.28 -9.06 -4.81
N ALA A 235 -17.09 -8.69 -4.35
CA ALA A 235 -15.98 -9.61 -4.17
C ALA A 235 -16.31 -10.65 -3.09
N ILE A 236 -16.90 -10.21 -1.97
CA ILE A 236 -17.33 -11.08 -0.87
C ILE A 236 -18.36 -12.11 -1.34
N VAL A 237 -19.39 -11.65 -2.06
CA VAL A 237 -20.44 -12.56 -2.60
C VAL A 237 -19.85 -13.55 -3.59
N GLN A 238 -18.90 -13.15 -4.44
CA GLN A 238 -18.22 -14.06 -5.37
C GLN A 238 -17.35 -15.08 -4.65
N ALA A 239 -16.59 -14.66 -3.64
CA ALA A 239 -15.78 -15.56 -2.83
C ALA A 239 -16.65 -16.57 -2.08
N ALA A 240 -17.71 -16.13 -1.44
CA ALA A 240 -18.65 -16.98 -0.74
C ALA A 240 -19.30 -18.00 -1.70
N SER A 241 -19.74 -17.55 -2.88
CA SER A 241 -20.30 -18.44 -3.90
C SER A 241 -19.28 -19.50 -4.37
N TYR A 242 -18.02 -19.12 -4.57
CA TYR A 242 -16.95 -20.05 -4.94
C TYR A 242 -16.71 -21.11 -3.86
N ILE A 243 -16.62 -20.65 -2.59
CA ILE A 243 -16.42 -21.54 -1.43
C ILE A 243 -17.59 -22.51 -1.30
N ALA A 244 -18.84 -22.00 -1.31
CA ALA A 244 -20.04 -22.81 -1.16
C ALA A 244 -20.18 -23.88 -2.26
N HIS A 245 -19.90 -23.53 -3.53
CA HIS A 245 -19.96 -24.51 -4.64
C HIS A 245 -18.88 -25.59 -4.58
N ARG A 246 -17.79 -25.35 -3.87
CA ARG A 246 -16.65 -26.28 -3.75
C ARG A 246 -16.54 -26.91 -2.37
N ALA A 247 -17.47 -26.64 -1.48
CA ALA A 247 -17.51 -27.31 -0.18
C ALA A 247 -17.68 -28.83 -0.36
N PRO A 248 -17.04 -29.69 0.45
CA PRO A 248 -16.07 -29.37 1.49
C PRO A 248 -14.61 -29.22 1.01
N ARG A 249 -14.36 -29.22 -0.30
CA ARG A 249 -13.01 -29.19 -0.90
C ARG A 249 -12.33 -27.82 -0.91
N CYS A 250 -13.04 -26.77 -0.52
CA CYS A 250 -12.49 -25.41 -0.42
C CYS A 250 -13.10 -24.72 0.79
N SER A 251 -12.27 -24.46 1.81
CA SER A 251 -12.62 -23.63 2.96
C SER A 251 -12.28 -22.15 2.72
N ALA A 252 -12.71 -21.27 3.62
CA ALA A 252 -12.35 -19.86 3.60
C ALA A 252 -10.81 -19.66 3.69
N LEU A 253 -10.14 -20.42 4.54
CA LEU A 253 -8.69 -20.42 4.66
C LEU A 253 -7.99 -20.81 3.35
N GLN A 254 -8.42 -21.89 2.71
CA GLN A 254 -7.85 -22.35 1.45
C GLN A 254 -8.10 -21.36 0.30
N TYR A 255 -9.22 -20.65 0.33
CA TYR A 255 -9.51 -19.59 -0.63
C TYR A 255 -8.56 -18.39 -0.38
N LEU A 256 -8.38 -17.99 0.87
CA LEU A 256 -7.47 -16.91 1.28
C LEU A 256 -6.02 -17.20 0.89
N GLU A 257 -5.53 -18.42 1.16
CA GLU A 257 -4.20 -18.87 0.76
C GLU A 257 -4.00 -18.78 -0.75
N LYS A 258 -4.98 -19.24 -1.54
CA LYS A 258 -4.93 -19.12 -3.00
C LYS A 258 -4.97 -17.67 -3.47
N LEU A 259 -5.72 -16.81 -2.81
CA LEU A 259 -5.77 -15.39 -3.13
C LEU A 259 -4.40 -14.72 -2.91
N ARG A 260 -3.67 -15.15 -1.86
CA ARG A 260 -2.32 -14.67 -1.50
C ARG A 260 -1.19 -15.27 -2.35
N GLN A 261 -1.42 -16.39 -3.06
CA GLN A 261 -0.40 -17.04 -3.92
C GLN A 261 0.04 -16.20 -5.14
N GLY A 262 -0.61 -15.07 -5.38
CA GLY A 262 -0.25 -14.11 -6.41
C GLY A 262 -1.35 -13.84 -7.43
N ASP A 263 -1.12 -12.83 -8.26
CA ASP A 263 -2.10 -12.27 -9.22
C ASP A 263 -2.76 -13.30 -10.16
N ARG A 264 -2.05 -14.35 -10.52
CA ARG A 264 -2.58 -15.39 -11.43
C ARG A 264 -3.71 -16.19 -10.79
N GLU A 265 -3.54 -16.61 -9.54
CA GLU A 265 -4.55 -17.40 -8.82
C GLU A 265 -5.68 -16.48 -8.33
N ALA A 266 -5.36 -15.27 -7.83
CA ALA A 266 -6.35 -14.27 -7.47
C ALA A 266 -7.28 -13.94 -8.65
N ARG A 267 -6.75 -13.78 -9.87
CA ARG A 267 -7.54 -13.56 -11.08
C ARG A 267 -8.50 -14.71 -11.39
N LYS A 268 -8.07 -15.96 -11.25
CA LYS A 268 -8.93 -17.13 -11.48
C LYS A 268 -10.09 -17.18 -10.49
N LEU A 269 -9.82 -16.82 -9.23
CA LEU A 269 -10.83 -16.80 -8.19
C LEU A 269 -11.86 -15.68 -8.41
N LEU A 270 -11.39 -14.46 -8.67
CA LEU A 270 -12.23 -13.27 -8.85
C LEU A 270 -12.94 -13.21 -10.23
N ASN A 271 -12.52 -14.03 -11.19
CA ASN A 271 -13.16 -14.15 -12.49
C ASN A 271 -14.20 -15.29 -12.54
N HIS A 272 -14.38 -16.01 -11.44
CA HIS A 272 -15.35 -17.09 -11.36
C HIS A 272 -16.78 -16.52 -11.37
N GLU A 273 -17.56 -16.88 -12.39
CA GLU A 273 -18.97 -16.49 -12.53
C GLU A 273 -19.82 -17.27 -11.53
N GLY A 274 -20.25 -16.59 -10.43
CA GLY A 274 -21.27 -17.14 -9.54
C GLY A 274 -22.66 -17.02 -10.18
N LYS A 275 -23.50 -18.05 -10.03
CA LYS A 275 -24.92 -17.98 -10.45
C LYS A 275 -25.70 -17.06 -9.50
N HIS A 276 -25.75 -15.78 -9.82
CA HIS A 276 -26.55 -14.80 -9.06
C HIS A 276 -27.88 -14.56 -9.72
N ILE A 277 -28.97 -14.91 -9.03
CA ILE A 277 -30.36 -14.78 -9.48
C ILE A 277 -30.82 -13.31 -9.63
N HIS A 278 -30.06 -12.36 -9.11
CA HIS A 278 -30.45 -10.96 -8.92
C HIS A 278 -29.63 -9.94 -9.73
N ARG A 279 -29.11 -10.31 -10.92
CA ARG A 279 -28.42 -9.38 -11.81
C ARG A 279 -28.98 -9.46 -13.22
N ASP A 280 -28.81 -8.35 -13.95
CA ASP A 280 -29.10 -8.33 -15.38
C ASP A 280 -28.41 -9.50 -16.09
N TRP A 281 -29.18 -10.25 -16.86
CA TRP A 281 -28.75 -11.39 -17.66
C TRP A 281 -27.54 -11.08 -18.57
N GLU A 282 -27.38 -9.83 -19.04
CA GLU A 282 -26.30 -9.40 -19.91
C GLU A 282 -25.05 -8.89 -19.17
N ALA A 283 -25.14 -8.60 -17.86
CA ALA A 283 -23.98 -8.18 -17.07
C ALA A 283 -23.19 -9.40 -16.62
N LYS A 284 -22.12 -9.73 -17.33
CA LYS A 284 -21.14 -10.73 -16.88
C LYS A 284 -20.68 -10.40 -15.46
N ASN A 285 -20.69 -11.41 -14.60
CA ASN A 285 -20.73 -11.25 -13.15
C ASN A 285 -19.37 -11.06 -12.45
N SER A 286 -18.30 -10.81 -13.18
CA SER A 286 -16.97 -10.63 -12.59
C SER A 286 -16.73 -9.18 -12.13
N ILE A 287 -16.21 -9.02 -10.91
CA ILE A 287 -15.78 -7.70 -10.42
C ILE A 287 -14.70 -7.11 -11.34
N LEU A 288 -13.79 -7.95 -11.84
CA LEU A 288 -12.74 -7.54 -12.77
C LEU A 288 -13.33 -6.94 -14.05
N LEU A 289 -14.37 -7.56 -14.61
CA LEU A 289 -15.03 -7.04 -15.80
C LEU A 289 -15.74 -5.70 -15.55
N THR A 290 -16.33 -5.52 -14.37
CA THR A 290 -17.01 -4.27 -14.00
C THR A 290 -16.05 -3.08 -14.00
N TRP A 291 -14.83 -3.27 -13.53
CA TRP A 291 -13.81 -2.22 -13.50
C TRP A 291 -13.08 -2.07 -14.83
N GLN A 292 -12.93 -3.17 -15.57
CA GLN A 292 -12.38 -3.14 -16.91
C GLN A 292 -13.19 -2.25 -17.85
N ILE A 293 -14.51 -2.31 -17.78
CA ILE A 293 -15.40 -1.42 -18.56
C ILE A 293 -15.10 0.06 -18.23
N SER A 294 -14.93 0.40 -16.95
CA SER A 294 -14.62 1.77 -16.54
C SER A 294 -13.20 2.18 -16.98
N PHE A 295 -12.24 1.28 -16.92
CA PHE A 295 -10.87 1.53 -17.40
C PHE A 295 -10.83 1.76 -18.92
N ASP A 296 -11.52 0.92 -19.70
CA ASP A 296 -11.62 1.07 -21.16
C ASP A 296 -12.31 2.40 -21.54
N HIS A 297 -13.27 2.85 -20.75
CA HIS A 297 -13.93 4.13 -20.96
C HIS A 297 -12.97 5.30 -20.68
N ILE A 298 -12.24 5.29 -19.55
CA ILE A 298 -11.21 6.30 -19.24
C ILE A 298 -10.19 6.39 -20.37
N ARG A 299 -9.71 5.25 -20.86
CA ARG A 299 -8.73 5.20 -21.95
C ARG A 299 -9.22 5.85 -23.24
N ARG A 300 -10.53 5.73 -23.55
CA ARG A 300 -11.13 6.39 -24.74
C ARG A 300 -11.27 7.89 -24.57
N ILE A 301 -11.53 8.36 -23.36
CA ILE A 301 -11.70 9.80 -23.09
C ILE A 301 -10.34 10.48 -22.96
N ARG A 302 -9.42 9.86 -22.20
CA ARG A 302 -8.12 10.43 -21.87
C ARG A 302 -7.08 9.33 -21.62
N GLN A 303 -6.25 9.09 -22.64
CA GLN A 303 -5.23 8.03 -22.60
C GLN A 303 -4.21 8.26 -21.48
N SER A 304 -3.78 9.51 -21.23
CA SER A 304 -2.82 9.86 -20.19
C SER A 304 -3.28 9.44 -18.79
N ALA A 305 -4.57 9.59 -18.46
CA ALA A 305 -5.13 9.12 -17.20
C ALA A 305 -5.08 7.59 -17.09
N ALA A 306 -5.33 6.86 -18.18
CA ALA A 306 -5.21 5.39 -18.19
C ALA A 306 -3.76 4.95 -18.08
N ASP A 307 -2.82 5.66 -18.67
CA ASP A 307 -1.38 5.43 -18.57
C ASP A 307 -0.89 5.64 -17.12
N LEU A 308 -1.33 6.73 -16.50
CA LEU A 308 -1.06 7.01 -15.09
C LEU A 308 -1.58 5.90 -14.18
N LEU A 309 -2.81 5.45 -14.39
CA LEU A 309 -3.40 4.34 -13.64
C LEU A 309 -2.64 3.02 -13.87
N SER A 310 -2.13 2.81 -15.09
CA SER A 310 -1.32 1.65 -15.45
C SER A 310 -0.01 1.63 -14.67
N LEU A 311 0.68 2.76 -14.60
CA LEU A 311 1.89 2.94 -13.80
C LEU A 311 1.60 2.73 -12.30
N MET A 312 0.55 3.38 -11.76
CA MET A 312 0.16 3.27 -10.35
C MET A 312 -0.15 1.82 -9.93
N SER A 313 -0.53 0.96 -10.86
CA SER A 313 -0.91 -0.42 -10.56
C SER A 313 0.23 -1.31 -10.05
N PHE A 314 1.49 -0.90 -10.20
CA PHE A 314 2.68 -1.65 -9.75
C PHE A 314 3.21 -1.19 -8.38
N PHE A 315 2.89 0.03 -7.95
CA PHE A 315 3.29 0.53 -6.63
C PHE A 315 2.56 -0.21 -5.49
N ASP A 316 3.02 -0.01 -4.26
CA ASP A 316 2.16 -0.32 -3.13
C ASP A 316 0.86 0.48 -3.25
N TRP A 317 -0.26 -0.12 -2.87
CA TRP A 317 -1.58 0.47 -3.07
C TRP A 317 -1.83 1.73 -2.24
N GLN A 318 -1.07 1.92 -1.15
CA GLN A 318 -1.16 3.06 -0.26
C GLN A 318 0.03 4.01 -0.42
N GLY A 319 -0.23 5.29 -0.27
CA GLY A 319 0.82 6.27 -0.11
C GLY A 319 1.70 6.49 -1.35
N ILE A 320 1.15 6.40 -2.57
CA ILE A 320 1.90 6.62 -3.81
C ILE A 320 2.23 8.11 -3.94
N PRO A 321 3.51 8.53 -3.82
CA PRO A 321 3.87 9.93 -3.97
C PRO A 321 3.77 10.38 -5.43
N GLU A 322 3.33 11.61 -5.64
CA GLU A 322 3.26 12.25 -6.95
C GLU A 322 4.60 12.21 -7.71
N GLY A 323 5.72 12.45 -7.02
CA GLY A 323 7.06 12.40 -7.61
C GLY A 323 7.43 11.08 -8.29
N LEU A 324 6.77 9.96 -7.95
CA LEU A 324 6.96 8.67 -8.61
C LEU A 324 6.12 8.49 -9.88
N LEU A 325 5.22 9.42 -10.18
CA LEU A 325 4.22 9.29 -11.24
C LEU A 325 4.61 10.02 -12.53
N SER A 326 5.86 10.46 -12.66
CA SER A 326 6.36 11.09 -13.88
C SER A 326 6.34 10.12 -15.06
N ILE A 327 5.73 10.57 -16.17
CA ILE A 327 5.69 9.84 -17.44
C ILE A 327 6.47 10.67 -18.45
N ASP A 328 7.60 10.14 -18.95
CA ASP A 328 8.41 10.79 -20.00
C ASP A 328 7.56 11.06 -21.26
N LYS A 329 7.49 12.31 -21.69
CA LYS A 329 6.69 12.75 -22.84
C LYS A 329 7.16 12.23 -24.21
N ASN A 330 8.32 11.57 -24.30
CA ASN A 330 8.87 11.03 -25.53
C ASN A 330 8.25 9.70 -25.96
N HIS A 331 7.13 9.32 -25.37
CA HIS A 331 6.43 8.10 -25.73
C HIS A 331 5.43 8.37 -26.85
N GLU A 332 5.72 7.85 -28.05
CA GLU A 332 4.71 7.77 -29.10
C GLU A 332 3.54 6.92 -28.60
N PRO A 333 2.28 7.38 -28.72
CA PRO A 333 1.13 6.56 -28.38
C PRO A 333 1.18 5.27 -29.19
N LEU A 334 1.23 4.12 -28.53
CA LEU A 334 1.23 2.83 -29.21
C LEU A 334 -0.04 2.68 -30.05
N ASP A 335 0.14 2.48 -31.35
CA ASP A 335 -0.93 2.19 -32.30
C ASP A 335 -1.63 0.89 -31.90
N PHE A 336 -2.84 1.00 -31.39
CA PHE A 336 -3.73 -0.14 -31.20
C PHE A 336 -4.49 -0.45 -32.49
N PRO A 337 -4.83 -1.70 -32.77
CA PRO A 337 -5.75 -2.01 -33.84
C PRO A 337 -7.08 -1.31 -33.57
N GLN A 338 -7.31 -0.23 -34.27
CA GLN A 338 -8.58 0.49 -34.23
C GLN A 338 -9.65 -0.39 -34.83
N ASP A 339 -10.72 -0.66 -34.11
CA ASP A 339 -11.97 -1.11 -34.69
C ASP A 339 -12.41 -0.06 -35.71
N VAL A 340 -12.49 -0.50 -36.98
CA VAL A 340 -12.76 0.35 -38.14
C VAL A 340 -14.20 0.84 -38.04
N GLY A 341 -14.38 2.06 -37.58
CA GLY A 341 -15.68 2.71 -37.50
C GLY A 341 -15.60 4.23 -37.48
N ASN A 342 -15.58 4.84 -38.66
CA ASN A 342 -15.90 6.25 -38.96
C ASN A 342 -15.04 7.35 -38.31
N ARG A 343 -13.99 7.76 -38.99
CA ARG A 343 -13.48 9.17 -38.94
C ARG A 343 -14.28 10.04 -39.88
N SER A 344 -15.03 10.99 -39.33
CA SER A 344 -15.38 12.21 -40.09
C SER A 344 -14.27 13.22 -39.83
N SER A 345 -13.53 13.53 -40.86
CA SER A 345 -12.68 14.72 -40.99
C SER A 345 -13.55 15.94 -40.82
N ASP A 346 -13.21 16.86 -39.93
CA ASP A 346 -13.23 18.31 -40.22
C ASP A 346 -12.82 19.12 -38.97
N GLU A 347 -12.03 20.12 -39.32
CA GLU A 347 -11.70 21.39 -38.65
C GLU A 347 -10.37 21.50 -37.91
N ASP A 348 -9.41 22.04 -38.69
CA ASP A 348 -8.26 22.81 -38.23
C ASP A 348 -8.71 23.96 -37.33
N THR A 349 -8.32 23.92 -36.07
CA THR A 349 -8.21 25.12 -35.23
C THR A 349 -6.82 25.20 -34.67
N ASP A 350 -6.05 26.09 -35.30
CA ASP A 350 -4.74 26.57 -34.86
C ASP A 350 -4.88 27.29 -33.51
N TYR A 351 -4.48 26.63 -32.41
CA TYR A 351 -4.20 27.24 -31.12
C TYR A 351 -2.81 26.82 -30.67
N SER A 352 -1.82 27.60 -31.05
CA SER A 352 -0.48 27.59 -30.49
C SER A 352 -0.49 28.25 -29.12
N SER A 353 -0.79 27.47 -28.10
CA SER A 353 -0.33 27.68 -26.72
C SER A 353 0.10 26.31 -26.20
N GLU A 354 1.37 26.18 -25.84
CA GLU A 354 1.86 25.01 -25.13
C GLU A 354 1.00 24.88 -23.89
N PRO A 355 0.29 23.71 -23.67
CA PRO A 355 -0.46 23.50 -22.45
C PRO A 355 0.52 23.38 -21.28
N ASP A 356 0.25 24.11 -20.20
CA ASP A 356 0.97 23.98 -18.94
C ASP A 356 0.92 22.52 -18.49
N VAL A 357 2.10 21.95 -18.24
CA VAL A 357 2.28 20.51 -17.91
C VAL A 357 1.53 20.12 -16.64
N ASP A 358 1.40 21.05 -15.70
CA ASP A 358 0.70 20.86 -14.43
C ASP A 358 -0.82 20.72 -14.61
N ASP A 359 -1.40 21.35 -15.62
CA ASP A 359 -2.85 21.32 -15.89
C ASP A 359 -3.29 19.95 -16.46
N ASP A 360 -2.40 19.26 -17.17
CA ASP A 360 -2.64 17.93 -17.73
C ASP A 360 -2.65 16.83 -16.65
N PHE A 361 -1.69 16.84 -15.72
CA PHE A 361 -1.61 15.87 -14.64
C PHE A 361 -2.81 15.99 -13.68
N GLU A 362 -3.15 17.22 -13.25
CA GLU A 362 -4.31 17.45 -12.38
C GLU A 362 -5.62 16.99 -13.03
N SER A 363 -5.75 17.18 -14.34
CA SER A 363 -6.90 16.71 -15.11
C SER A 363 -6.99 15.18 -15.16
N ASP A 364 -5.84 14.48 -15.27
CA ASP A 364 -5.76 13.02 -15.23
C ASP A 364 -6.14 12.49 -13.83
N ILE A 365 -5.60 13.09 -12.79
CA ILE A 365 -5.95 12.78 -11.40
C ILE A 365 -7.43 13.01 -11.12
N ALA A 366 -8.01 14.12 -11.63
CA ALA A 366 -9.43 14.42 -11.46
C ALA A 366 -10.31 13.31 -12.06
N ILE A 367 -10.00 12.85 -13.28
CA ILE A 367 -10.72 11.76 -13.94
C ILE A 367 -10.61 10.47 -13.11
N LEU A 368 -9.42 10.09 -12.66
CA LEU A 368 -9.23 8.88 -11.87
C LEU A 368 -9.98 8.92 -10.54
N ARG A 369 -10.07 10.09 -9.91
CA ARG A 369 -10.86 10.33 -8.70
C ARG A 369 -12.35 10.28 -8.97
N ASP A 370 -12.82 10.83 -10.09
CA ASP A 370 -14.22 10.80 -10.49
C ASP A 370 -14.75 9.38 -10.67
N TYR A 371 -13.90 8.47 -11.17
CA TYR A 371 -14.23 7.04 -11.23
C TYR A 371 -13.94 6.28 -9.92
N SER A 372 -13.50 6.98 -8.89
CA SER A 372 -13.15 6.40 -7.58
C SER A 372 -12.06 5.32 -7.66
N PHE A 373 -11.18 5.35 -8.64
CA PHE A 373 -10.06 4.42 -8.78
C PHE A 373 -8.91 4.78 -7.86
N ILE A 374 -8.79 6.07 -7.55
CA ILE A 374 -7.81 6.60 -6.60
C ILE A 374 -8.48 7.54 -5.60
N THR A 375 -7.85 7.70 -4.45
CA THR A 375 -8.18 8.71 -3.45
C THR A 375 -6.92 9.48 -3.11
N SER A 376 -7.05 10.80 -2.84
CA SER A 376 -5.95 11.61 -2.31
C SER A 376 -5.96 11.55 -0.78
N GLY A 377 -4.79 11.51 -0.16
CA GLY A 377 -4.62 11.66 1.28
C GLY A 377 -4.95 13.08 1.78
N GLU A 378 -4.73 13.32 3.08
CA GLU A 378 -4.83 14.69 3.66
C GLU A 378 -3.81 15.63 3.00
N ASP A 379 -2.62 15.13 2.67
CA ASP A 379 -1.67 15.76 1.76
C ASP A 379 -2.07 15.46 0.32
N SER A 380 -2.38 16.51 -0.44
CA SER A 380 -2.81 16.40 -1.85
C SER A 380 -1.79 15.71 -2.78
N MET A 381 -0.54 15.55 -2.35
CA MET A 381 0.57 14.97 -3.12
C MET A 381 0.75 13.45 -2.95
N VAL A 382 -0.17 12.77 -2.26
CA VAL A 382 -0.10 11.33 -2.00
C VAL A 382 -1.40 10.64 -2.39
N PHE A 383 -1.30 9.57 -3.16
CA PHE A 383 -2.45 8.85 -3.70
C PHE A 383 -2.56 7.44 -3.13
N THR A 384 -3.78 6.97 -3.01
CA THR A 384 -4.10 5.58 -2.64
C THR A 384 -4.98 4.96 -3.71
N MET A 385 -4.68 3.74 -4.12
CA MET A 385 -5.39 3.00 -5.14
C MET A 385 -5.93 1.69 -4.57
N HIS A 386 -7.16 1.32 -4.90
CA HIS A 386 -7.75 0.07 -4.41
C HIS A 386 -7.02 -1.16 -4.98
N ARG A 387 -6.58 -2.12 -4.13
CA ARG A 387 -5.78 -3.30 -4.54
C ARG A 387 -6.43 -4.11 -5.66
N LEU A 388 -7.74 -4.31 -5.60
CA LEU A 388 -8.46 -5.04 -6.64
C LEU A 388 -8.54 -4.25 -7.97
N VAL A 389 -8.47 -2.91 -7.92
CA VAL A 389 -8.32 -2.08 -9.14
C VAL A 389 -6.94 -2.30 -9.73
N GLN A 390 -5.87 -2.31 -8.91
CA GLN A 390 -4.52 -2.64 -9.37
C GLN A 390 -4.48 -3.99 -10.09
N LEU A 391 -5.06 -5.01 -9.47
CA LEU A 391 -5.13 -6.36 -10.06
C LEU A 391 -5.87 -6.37 -11.40
N THR A 392 -6.95 -5.61 -11.52
CA THR A 392 -7.72 -5.49 -12.77
C THR A 392 -6.90 -4.82 -13.87
N VAL A 393 -6.25 -3.70 -13.56
CA VAL A 393 -5.39 -2.97 -14.49
C VAL A 393 -4.21 -3.84 -14.95
N ARG A 394 -3.48 -4.48 -14.03
CA ARG A 394 -2.39 -5.41 -14.39
C ARG A 394 -2.89 -6.61 -15.22
N THR A 395 -4.11 -7.08 -14.96
CA THR A 395 -4.73 -8.14 -15.77
C THR A 395 -4.99 -7.68 -17.20
N TRP A 396 -5.50 -6.48 -17.35
CA TRP A 396 -5.74 -5.85 -18.64
C TRP A 396 -4.41 -5.65 -19.40
N LEU A 397 -3.41 -5.03 -18.76
CA LEU A 397 -2.07 -4.82 -19.33
C LEU A 397 -1.45 -6.13 -19.83
N LYS A 398 -1.64 -7.24 -19.09
CA LYS A 398 -1.15 -8.55 -19.48
C LYS A 398 -1.86 -9.11 -20.72
N ILE A 399 -3.18 -8.93 -20.82
CA ILE A 399 -3.98 -9.38 -21.98
C ILE A 399 -3.52 -8.65 -23.25
N TYR A 400 -3.23 -7.36 -23.13
CA TYR A 400 -2.80 -6.53 -24.26
C TYR A 400 -1.28 -6.46 -24.47
N GLY A 401 -0.51 -7.22 -23.69
CA GLY A 401 0.95 -7.33 -23.84
C GLY A 401 1.76 -6.13 -23.37
N GLN A 402 1.16 -5.19 -22.64
CA GLN A 402 1.78 -3.95 -22.15
C GLN A 402 2.34 -4.04 -20.72
N GLU A 403 2.12 -5.16 -20.02
CA GLU A 403 2.54 -5.35 -18.62
C GLU A 403 4.04 -5.07 -18.42
N GLU A 404 4.87 -5.49 -19.36
CA GLU A 404 6.32 -5.36 -19.21
C GLU A 404 6.80 -3.92 -19.28
N GLU A 405 6.27 -3.17 -20.20
CA GLU A 405 6.61 -1.75 -20.38
C GLU A 405 6.34 -0.92 -19.12
N TRP A 406 5.14 -1.05 -18.54
CA TRP A 406 4.76 -0.31 -17.33
C TRP A 406 5.54 -0.79 -16.11
N LYS A 407 5.88 -2.08 -16.04
CA LYS A 407 6.75 -2.62 -15.02
C LYS A 407 8.16 -2.02 -15.08
N GLU A 408 8.75 -1.93 -16.27
CA GLU A 408 10.07 -1.36 -16.46
C GLU A 408 10.11 0.12 -16.08
N ARG A 409 9.06 0.87 -16.42
CA ARG A 409 8.91 2.27 -16.03
C ARG A 409 8.77 2.43 -14.51
N PHE A 410 7.94 1.61 -13.87
CA PHE A 410 7.82 1.55 -12.41
C PHE A 410 9.18 1.33 -11.74
N ILE A 411 9.97 0.36 -12.21
CA ILE A 411 11.31 0.08 -11.68
C ILE A 411 12.25 1.26 -11.90
N LYS A 412 12.22 1.88 -13.08
CA LYS A 412 13.06 3.05 -13.39
C LYS A 412 12.74 4.22 -12.45
N ASN A 413 11.47 4.59 -12.29
CA ASN A 413 11.08 5.71 -11.43
C ASN A 413 11.51 5.48 -9.97
N LEU A 414 11.33 4.26 -9.44
CA LEU A 414 11.81 3.92 -8.10
C LEU A 414 13.33 3.94 -7.98
N TYR A 415 14.05 3.42 -8.97
CA TYR A 415 15.52 3.41 -8.99
C TYR A 415 16.10 4.82 -8.94
N ASP A 416 15.50 5.75 -9.71
CA ASP A 416 15.93 7.14 -9.79
C ASP A 416 15.65 7.91 -8.49
N GLU A 417 14.51 7.61 -7.82
CA GLU A 417 14.03 8.32 -6.64
C GLU A 417 14.48 7.73 -5.30
N PHE A 418 14.74 6.42 -5.22
CA PHE A 418 15.08 5.76 -3.96
C PHE A 418 16.55 5.97 -3.60
N PRO A 419 16.86 6.67 -2.49
CA PRO A 419 18.22 6.97 -2.11
C PRO A 419 18.91 5.77 -1.41
N THR A 420 20.13 5.97 -0.94
CA THR A 420 20.86 5.01 -0.10
C THR A 420 20.29 4.94 1.32
N GLY A 421 20.55 3.84 2.03
CA GLY A 421 20.04 3.60 3.41
C GLY A 421 20.67 4.45 4.51
N GLN A 422 21.45 5.51 4.17
CA GLN A 422 22.04 6.43 5.15
C GLN A 422 20.96 7.16 5.94
N TYR A 423 21.25 7.48 7.21
CA TYR A 423 20.30 8.07 8.14
C TYR A 423 19.65 9.36 7.63
N GLU A 424 20.40 10.20 6.95
CA GLU A 424 19.91 11.47 6.38
C GLU A 424 18.79 11.25 5.34
N ASN A 425 18.75 10.06 4.77
CA ASN A 425 17.77 9.68 3.75
C ASN A 425 16.55 8.93 4.34
N TRP A 426 16.53 8.62 5.63
CA TRP A 426 15.55 7.71 6.22
C TRP A 426 14.10 8.17 6.08
N GLU A 427 13.84 9.46 6.16
CA GLU A 427 12.50 10.00 5.96
C GLU A 427 11.99 9.67 4.55
N ARG A 428 12.82 9.92 3.53
CA ARG A 428 12.50 9.59 2.14
C ARG A 428 12.46 8.09 1.90
N CYS A 429 13.42 7.34 2.45
CA CYS A 429 13.39 5.89 2.39
C CYS A 429 12.09 5.33 3.00
N ARG A 430 11.67 5.82 4.17
CA ARG A 430 10.44 5.36 4.85
C ARG A 430 9.21 5.53 3.98
N SER A 431 9.06 6.65 3.30
CA SER A 431 7.92 6.91 2.42
C SER A 431 7.92 6.03 1.17
N LEU A 432 9.11 5.71 0.63
CA LEU A 432 9.27 4.95 -0.63
C LEU A 432 9.40 3.43 -0.42
N PHE A 433 9.79 2.98 0.75
CA PHE A 433 10.11 1.58 1.03
C PHE A 433 8.95 0.59 0.79
N PRO A 434 7.68 0.90 1.08
CA PRO A 434 6.57 0.02 0.69
C PRO A 434 6.54 -0.28 -0.81
N HIS A 435 6.87 0.72 -1.64
CA HIS A 435 6.92 0.58 -3.10
C HIS A 435 8.13 -0.24 -3.56
N VAL A 436 9.28 -0.11 -2.88
CA VAL A 436 10.45 -0.98 -3.12
C VAL A 436 10.13 -2.44 -2.75
N ARG A 437 9.39 -2.68 -1.67
CA ARG A 437 8.88 -4.02 -1.34
C ARG A 437 7.96 -4.56 -2.43
N SER A 438 7.11 -3.73 -3.01
CA SER A 438 6.28 -4.14 -4.16
C SER A 438 7.15 -4.57 -5.34
N ALA A 439 8.28 -3.90 -5.59
CA ALA A 439 9.20 -4.23 -6.68
C ALA A 439 9.79 -5.65 -6.60
N MET A 440 9.85 -6.26 -5.42
CA MET A 440 10.29 -7.66 -5.26
C MET A 440 9.45 -8.63 -6.09
N SER A 441 8.14 -8.38 -6.20
CA SER A 441 7.20 -9.22 -6.95
C SER A 441 7.14 -8.87 -8.46
N HIS A 442 7.76 -7.76 -8.87
CA HIS A 442 7.67 -7.21 -10.22
C HIS A 442 9.00 -7.23 -10.98
N ARG A 443 9.65 -8.42 -11.04
CA ARG A 443 10.92 -8.59 -11.75
C ARG A 443 10.76 -8.29 -13.25
N PRO A 444 11.52 -7.31 -13.83
CA PRO A 444 11.49 -6.96 -15.26
C PRO A 444 12.20 -8.00 -16.13
N LYS A 445 12.14 -7.83 -17.46
CA LYS A 445 12.78 -8.75 -18.43
C LYS A 445 13.98 -8.15 -19.14
N SER A 446 13.96 -6.83 -19.45
CA SER A 446 15.08 -6.21 -20.16
C SER A 446 16.35 -6.18 -19.30
N GLN A 447 17.52 -6.24 -19.93
CA GLN A 447 18.81 -6.29 -19.22
C GLN A 447 19.06 -5.03 -18.39
N ASP A 448 18.72 -3.86 -18.91
CA ASP A 448 18.94 -2.59 -18.22
C ASP A 448 17.99 -2.44 -17.02
N SER A 449 16.71 -2.78 -17.20
CA SER A 449 15.75 -2.75 -16.10
C SER A 449 16.08 -3.82 -15.03
N LEU A 450 16.68 -4.95 -15.41
CA LEU A 450 17.17 -5.95 -14.45
C LEU A 450 18.36 -5.44 -13.62
N ARG A 451 19.23 -4.61 -14.19
CA ARG A 451 20.31 -3.94 -13.44
C ARG A 451 19.74 -2.95 -12.44
N ASN A 452 18.84 -2.07 -12.91
CA ASN A 452 18.16 -1.10 -12.06
C ASN A 452 17.40 -1.76 -10.91
N TRP A 453 16.67 -2.84 -11.21
CA TRP A 453 15.94 -3.63 -10.24
C TRP A 453 16.86 -4.27 -9.19
N ALA A 454 17.98 -4.86 -9.60
CA ALA A 454 18.93 -5.44 -8.68
C ALA A 454 19.59 -4.39 -7.77
N THR A 455 19.91 -3.21 -8.32
CA THR A 455 20.47 -2.09 -7.54
C THR A 455 19.43 -1.47 -6.60
N LEU A 456 18.17 -1.36 -7.05
CA LEU A 456 17.08 -0.92 -6.20
C LEU A 456 16.90 -1.85 -4.99
N LEU A 457 16.91 -3.16 -5.20
CA LEU A 457 16.83 -4.15 -4.12
C LEU A 457 18.05 -4.10 -3.19
N TYR A 458 19.26 -3.84 -3.71
CA TYR A 458 20.44 -3.63 -2.89
C TYR A 458 20.29 -2.41 -1.96
N LYS A 459 19.86 -1.27 -2.51
CA LYS A 459 19.58 -0.08 -1.71
C LYS A 459 18.46 -0.34 -0.69
N GLY A 460 17.42 -1.09 -1.09
CA GLY A 460 16.33 -1.51 -0.22
C GLY A 460 16.79 -2.44 0.91
N ALA A 461 17.68 -3.38 0.63
CA ALA A 461 18.28 -4.26 1.63
C ALA A 461 19.08 -3.44 2.64
N TRP A 462 19.90 -2.50 2.18
CA TRP A 462 20.65 -1.60 3.08
C TRP A 462 19.71 -0.85 4.03
N TYR A 463 18.68 -0.20 3.50
CA TYR A 463 17.72 0.50 4.36
C TYR A 463 16.98 -0.46 5.32
N ALA A 464 16.61 -1.65 4.85
CA ALA A 464 15.94 -2.66 5.69
C ALA A 464 16.84 -3.14 6.84
N THR A 465 18.15 -3.30 6.59
CA THR A 465 19.18 -3.61 7.60
C THR A 465 19.22 -2.54 8.68
N GLU A 466 19.32 -1.28 8.27
CA GLU A 466 19.37 -0.13 9.20
C GLU A 466 18.09 0.04 10.01
N CYS A 467 16.93 -0.33 9.44
CA CYS A 467 15.64 -0.30 10.12
C CYS A 467 15.32 -1.57 10.93
N GLY A 468 16.23 -2.53 11.00
CA GLY A 468 16.02 -3.79 11.70
C GLY A 468 14.97 -4.71 11.09
N SER A 469 14.61 -4.50 9.82
CA SER A 469 13.67 -5.37 9.08
C SER A 469 14.41 -6.56 8.46
N ILE A 470 14.97 -7.42 9.31
CA ILE A 470 16.02 -8.38 8.97
C ILE A 470 15.60 -9.35 7.85
N GLY A 471 14.43 -10.02 7.98
CA GLY A 471 13.97 -10.96 6.95
C GLY A 471 13.73 -10.31 5.58
N VAL A 472 13.30 -9.03 5.56
CA VAL A 472 13.15 -8.27 4.30
C VAL A 472 14.52 -7.91 3.72
N ALA A 473 15.50 -7.59 4.57
CA ALA A 473 16.87 -7.31 4.16
C ALA A 473 17.50 -8.55 3.51
N GLU A 474 17.36 -9.74 4.12
CA GLU A 474 17.81 -11.01 3.56
C GLU A 474 17.20 -11.27 2.18
N ASP A 475 15.86 -11.22 2.08
CA ASP A 475 15.16 -11.48 0.82
C ASP A 475 15.63 -10.55 -0.30
N MET A 476 15.72 -9.25 -0.03
CA MET A 476 16.16 -8.25 -1.01
C MET A 476 17.61 -8.45 -1.41
N ALA A 477 18.53 -8.67 -0.45
CA ALA A 477 19.94 -8.90 -0.71
C ALA A 477 20.15 -10.18 -1.52
N ALA A 478 19.46 -11.28 -1.17
CA ALA A 478 19.53 -12.54 -1.90
C ALA A 478 19.01 -12.41 -3.34
N MET A 479 17.90 -11.68 -3.55
CA MET A 479 17.35 -11.44 -4.89
C MET A 479 18.29 -10.57 -5.73
N SER A 480 18.83 -9.50 -5.15
CA SER A 480 19.82 -8.63 -5.79
C SER A 480 21.08 -9.44 -6.21
N ARG A 481 21.69 -10.16 -5.27
CA ARG A 481 22.85 -11.03 -5.53
C ARG A 481 22.57 -12.04 -6.65
N LYS A 482 21.45 -12.75 -6.57
CA LYS A 482 21.05 -13.75 -7.58
C LYS A 482 20.95 -13.15 -8.98
N GLN A 483 20.44 -11.91 -9.08
CA GLN A 483 20.28 -11.24 -10.38
C GLN A 483 21.62 -10.69 -10.88
N ARG A 484 22.40 -10.00 -10.03
CA ARG A 484 23.72 -9.47 -10.39
C ARG A 484 24.68 -10.59 -10.81
N MET A 485 24.67 -11.74 -10.11
CA MET A 485 25.41 -12.94 -10.49
C MET A 485 25.05 -13.47 -11.89
N LYS A 486 23.79 -13.34 -12.32
CA LYS A 486 23.37 -13.73 -13.68
C LYS A 486 23.81 -12.75 -14.76
N ILE A 487 23.96 -11.48 -14.42
CA ILE A 487 24.30 -10.40 -15.35
C ILE A 487 25.83 -10.30 -15.50
N GLY A 488 26.55 -10.15 -14.39
CA GLY A 488 27.98 -9.87 -14.34
C GLY A 488 28.85 -11.09 -13.98
N GLY A 489 28.24 -12.17 -13.44
CA GLY A 489 28.96 -13.32 -12.92
C GLY A 489 29.34 -13.19 -11.44
N ALA A 490 29.99 -14.22 -10.89
CA ALA A 490 30.36 -14.27 -9.47
C ALA A 490 31.47 -13.28 -9.09
N GLU A 491 32.27 -12.86 -10.07
CA GLU A 491 33.46 -12.03 -9.90
C GLU A 491 33.19 -10.54 -10.17
N ASP A 492 31.95 -10.18 -10.52
CA ASP A 492 31.52 -8.81 -10.76
C ASP A 492 31.42 -8.04 -9.44
N GLU A 493 31.88 -6.80 -9.41
CA GLU A 493 31.95 -5.98 -8.19
C GLU A 493 30.57 -5.80 -7.56
N ASP A 494 29.56 -5.50 -8.35
CA ASP A 494 28.18 -5.38 -7.89
C ASP A 494 27.65 -6.68 -7.25
N THR A 495 28.08 -7.85 -7.78
CA THR A 495 27.72 -9.16 -7.23
C THR A 495 28.40 -9.38 -5.89
N LEU A 496 29.65 -8.97 -5.75
CA LEU A 496 30.40 -9.05 -4.51
C LEU A 496 29.76 -8.15 -3.44
N ASP A 497 29.41 -6.91 -3.78
CA ASP A 497 28.71 -5.99 -2.87
C ASP A 497 27.37 -6.56 -2.36
N SER A 498 26.58 -7.16 -3.26
CA SER A 498 25.31 -7.80 -2.84
C SER A 498 25.54 -9.06 -2.00
N THR A 499 26.72 -9.72 -2.15
CA THR A 499 27.08 -10.88 -1.33
C THR A 499 27.50 -10.42 0.06
N VAL A 500 28.22 -9.30 0.18
CA VAL A 500 28.54 -8.67 1.46
C VAL A 500 27.26 -8.26 2.20
N MET A 501 26.33 -7.57 1.52
CA MET A 501 25.05 -7.16 2.09
C MET A 501 24.23 -8.35 2.62
N LEU A 502 24.23 -9.49 1.91
CA LEU A 502 23.59 -10.72 2.38
C LEU A 502 24.29 -11.29 3.61
N GLY A 503 25.63 -11.23 3.65
CA GLY A 503 26.41 -11.63 4.82
C GLY A 503 26.08 -10.76 6.05
N GLU A 504 25.96 -9.45 5.87
CA GLU A 504 25.55 -8.53 6.94
C GLU A 504 24.14 -8.84 7.47
N ALA A 505 23.19 -9.16 6.58
CA ALA A 505 21.86 -9.61 6.99
C ALA A 505 21.92 -10.89 7.83
N TYR A 506 22.78 -11.85 7.47
CA TYR A 506 22.98 -13.08 8.27
C TYR A 506 23.64 -12.80 9.63
N VAL A 507 24.57 -11.85 9.71
CA VAL A 507 25.16 -11.43 11.00
C VAL A 507 24.07 -10.92 11.94
N LEU A 508 23.17 -10.09 11.43
CA LEU A 508 22.05 -9.55 12.21
C LEU A 508 21.05 -10.62 12.66
N GLU A 509 20.91 -11.72 11.92
CA GLU A 509 20.10 -12.89 12.30
C GLU A 509 20.81 -13.83 13.29
N GLY A 510 22.10 -13.58 13.59
CA GLY A 510 22.93 -14.48 14.37
C GLY A 510 23.35 -15.76 13.63
N ARG A 511 23.27 -15.77 12.29
CA ARG A 511 23.67 -16.87 11.39
C ARG A 511 25.13 -16.67 10.97
N TRP A 512 25.99 -16.63 11.96
CA TRP A 512 27.39 -16.24 11.77
C TRP A 512 28.20 -17.19 10.89
N GLU A 513 27.91 -18.50 10.93
CA GLU A 513 28.61 -19.48 10.08
C GLU A 513 28.33 -19.29 8.60
N GLU A 514 27.09 -18.96 8.26
CA GLU A 514 26.70 -18.68 6.88
C GLU A 514 27.25 -17.33 6.39
N ALA A 515 27.30 -16.32 7.26
CA ALA A 515 27.95 -15.04 6.97
C ALA A 515 29.47 -15.23 6.73
N GLU A 516 30.15 -16.03 7.58
CA GLU A 516 31.57 -16.38 7.43
C GLU A 516 31.85 -17.00 6.05
N GLN A 517 31.01 -17.93 5.61
CA GLN A 517 31.14 -18.57 4.31
C GLN A 517 31.04 -17.54 3.17
N LEU A 518 30.08 -16.62 3.23
CA LEU A 518 29.91 -15.60 2.20
C LEU A 518 31.08 -14.63 2.17
N PHE A 519 31.53 -14.11 3.32
CA PHE A 519 32.67 -13.20 3.38
C PHE A 519 33.94 -13.85 2.92
N THR A 520 34.21 -15.13 3.27
CA THR A 520 35.34 -15.89 2.80
C THR A 520 35.32 -16.03 1.27
N GLN A 521 34.15 -16.37 0.69
CA GLN A 521 34.00 -16.44 -0.76
C GLN A 521 34.28 -15.08 -1.43
N VAL A 522 33.76 -13.97 -0.86
CA VAL A 522 34.03 -12.62 -1.40
C VAL A 522 35.51 -12.29 -1.32
N ILE A 523 36.18 -12.57 -0.21
CA ILE A 523 37.59 -12.30 0.01
C ILE A 523 38.46 -13.06 -1.00
N GLU A 524 38.23 -14.36 -1.22
CA GLU A 524 38.98 -15.17 -2.18
C GLU A 524 38.83 -14.66 -3.60
N THR A 525 37.56 -14.31 -3.98
CA THR A 525 37.27 -13.78 -5.30
C THR A 525 37.91 -12.40 -5.51
N SER A 526 37.75 -11.49 -4.53
CA SER A 526 38.30 -10.14 -4.60
C SER A 526 39.83 -10.15 -4.59
N LYS A 527 40.46 -11.01 -3.79
CA LYS A 527 41.92 -11.18 -3.81
C LYS A 527 42.45 -11.56 -5.19
N THR A 528 41.71 -12.43 -5.88
CA THR A 528 42.13 -12.92 -7.22
C THR A 528 41.91 -11.86 -8.30
N LYS A 529 40.83 -11.08 -8.23
CA LYS A 529 40.42 -10.13 -9.27
C LYS A 529 40.95 -8.72 -9.06
N LEU A 530 40.83 -8.21 -7.86
CA LEU A 530 41.14 -6.83 -7.51
C LEU A 530 42.49 -6.71 -6.82
N GLY A 531 42.95 -7.81 -6.23
CA GLY A 531 44.19 -7.86 -5.43
C GLY A 531 43.91 -7.90 -3.93
N ALA A 532 44.87 -8.41 -3.18
CA ALA A 532 44.77 -8.51 -1.71
C ALA A 532 44.72 -7.14 -1.01
N ASP A 533 45.22 -6.12 -1.68
CA ASP A 533 45.37 -4.75 -1.16
C ASP A 533 44.19 -3.84 -1.59
N HIS A 534 43.21 -4.35 -2.36
CA HIS A 534 42.10 -3.54 -2.84
C HIS A 534 41.16 -3.15 -1.68
N PRO A 535 40.64 -1.91 -1.63
CA PRO A 535 39.74 -1.46 -0.54
C PRO A 535 38.57 -2.40 -0.28
N SER A 536 37.87 -2.88 -1.33
CA SER A 536 36.75 -3.81 -1.19
C SER A 536 37.17 -5.16 -0.56
N THR A 537 38.41 -5.65 -0.87
CA THR A 537 38.96 -6.85 -0.25
C THR A 537 39.22 -6.64 1.23
N LEU A 538 39.81 -5.50 1.59
CA LEU A 538 40.12 -5.15 2.98
C LEU A 538 38.81 -4.93 3.79
N THR A 539 37.77 -4.32 3.18
CA THR A 539 36.45 -4.16 3.80
C THR A 539 35.81 -5.52 4.08
N SER A 540 35.85 -6.44 3.11
CA SER A 540 35.28 -7.79 3.31
C SER A 540 36.05 -8.58 4.38
N MET A 541 37.35 -8.39 4.50
CA MET A 541 38.17 -8.96 5.58
C MET A 541 37.78 -8.39 6.94
N ALA A 542 37.43 -7.09 7.01
CA ALA A 542 36.95 -6.46 8.23
C ALA A 542 35.57 -7.00 8.66
N HIS A 543 34.66 -7.24 7.71
CA HIS A 543 33.35 -7.87 8.01
C HIS A 543 33.54 -9.32 8.50
N LEU A 544 34.47 -10.09 7.90
CA LEU A 544 34.78 -11.44 8.37
C LEU A 544 35.35 -11.39 9.80
N ALA A 545 36.29 -10.49 10.09
CA ALA A 545 36.86 -10.35 11.42
C ALA A 545 35.78 -9.97 12.47
N SER A 546 34.88 -9.05 12.13
CA SER A 546 33.74 -8.73 12.99
C SER A 546 32.84 -9.95 13.24
N THR A 547 32.58 -10.76 12.22
CA THR A 547 31.80 -12.00 12.36
C THR A 547 32.46 -13.02 13.27
N LEU A 548 33.76 -13.20 13.13
CA LEU A 548 34.58 -14.09 14.00
C LEU A 548 34.53 -13.60 15.46
N ARG A 549 34.58 -12.30 15.67
CA ARG A 549 34.44 -11.70 17.01
C ARG A 549 33.08 -12.02 17.66
N GLU A 550 31.97 -11.90 16.89
CA GLU A 550 30.64 -12.30 17.37
C GLU A 550 30.53 -13.81 17.69
N GLN A 551 31.32 -14.65 17.01
CA GLN A 551 31.46 -16.08 17.31
C GLN A 551 32.36 -16.37 18.52
N GLY A 552 33.00 -15.36 19.12
CA GLY A 552 33.99 -15.54 20.22
C GLY A 552 35.36 -16.07 19.76
N ARG A 553 35.64 -16.07 18.46
CA ARG A 553 36.93 -16.50 17.87
C ARG A 553 37.90 -15.32 17.76
N TRP A 554 38.20 -14.72 18.89
CA TRP A 554 38.90 -13.43 18.96
C TRP A 554 40.33 -13.47 18.45
N GLU A 555 41.09 -14.59 18.62
CA GLU A 555 42.45 -14.72 18.11
C GLU A 555 42.50 -14.74 16.57
N GLU A 556 41.52 -15.37 15.95
CA GLU A 556 41.43 -15.41 14.48
C GLU A 556 41.02 -14.02 13.93
N ALA A 557 40.10 -13.33 14.60
CA ALA A 557 39.70 -11.97 14.29
C ALA A 557 40.91 -11.01 14.38
N GLU A 558 41.71 -11.08 15.47
CA GLU A 558 42.91 -10.27 15.67
C GLU A 558 43.93 -10.48 14.55
N GLN A 559 44.22 -11.73 14.18
CA GLN A 559 45.16 -12.03 13.09
C GLN A 559 44.73 -11.39 11.77
N LEU A 560 43.45 -11.48 11.46
CA LEU A 560 42.89 -10.93 10.24
C LEU A 560 42.94 -9.39 10.24
N GLU A 561 42.59 -8.77 11.36
CA GLU A 561 42.61 -7.32 11.55
C GLU A 561 44.04 -6.75 11.51
N LEU A 562 45.00 -7.43 12.10
CA LEU A 562 46.43 -7.05 11.99
C LEU A 562 46.89 -7.03 10.52
N GLN A 563 46.51 -8.04 9.72
CA GLN A 563 46.79 -8.06 8.29
C GLN A 563 46.15 -6.86 7.57
N VAL A 564 44.90 -6.55 7.86
CA VAL A 564 44.18 -5.41 7.27
C VAL A 564 44.87 -4.10 7.65
N VAL A 565 45.21 -3.91 8.93
CA VAL A 565 45.90 -2.71 9.44
C VAL A 565 47.26 -2.50 8.76
N GLU A 566 48.08 -3.53 8.67
CA GLU A 566 49.42 -3.44 8.03
C GLU A 566 49.31 -3.11 6.54
N THR A 567 48.38 -3.78 5.85
CA THR A 567 48.14 -3.53 4.43
C THR A 567 47.64 -2.10 4.20
N SER A 568 46.65 -1.66 4.98
CA SER A 568 46.09 -0.30 4.91
C SER A 568 47.14 0.76 5.21
N LYS A 569 47.98 0.57 6.25
CA LYS A 569 49.09 1.50 6.58
C LYS A 569 50.07 1.62 5.40
N THR A 570 50.39 0.53 4.77
CA THR A 570 51.39 0.49 3.67
C THR A 570 50.84 1.15 2.40
N LYS A 571 49.56 0.95 2.08
CA LYS A 571 48.97 1.38 0.81
C LYS A 571 48.32 2.76 0.88
N LEU A 572 47.61 3.06 1.98
CA LEU A 572 46.84 4.28 2.14
C LEU A 572 47.53 5.30 3.06
N GLY A 573 48.47 4.82 3.89
CA GLY A 573 49.13 5.62 4.92
C GLY A 573 48.50 5.43 6.30
N ALA A 574 49.29 5.75 7.35
CA ALA A 574 48.87 5.53 8.74
C ALA A 574 47.64 6.37 9.16
N ASP A 575 47.52 7.57 8.60
CA ASP A 575 46.46 8.53 8.95
C ASP A 575 45.24 8.48 8.03
N HIS A 576 45.17 7.52 7.09
CA HIS A 576 44.04 7.41 6.18
C HIS A 576 42.80 6.94 6.94
N PRO A 577 41.57 7.47 6.68
CA PRO A 577 40.35 7.09 7.39
C PRO A 577 40.14 5.57 7.47
N ASN A 578 40.34 4.84 6.38
CA ASN A 578 40.16 3.38 6.38
C ASN A 578 41.21 2.68 7.26
N THR A 579 42.45 3.19 7.32
CA THR A 579 43.47 2.65 8.22
C THR A 579 43.07 2.89 9.68
N LEU A 580 42.59 4.08 10.00
CA LEU A 580 42.10 4.39 11.35
C LEU A 580 40.93 3.50 11.75
N THR A 581 40.02 3.23 10.82
CA THR A 581 38.90 2.30 11.05
C THR A 581 39.38 0.87 11.32
N SER A 582 40.37 0.38 10.56
CA SER A 582 40.96 -0.94 10.80
C SER A 582 41.65 -1.02 12.17
N ILE A 583 42.35 0.04 12.59
CA ILE A 583 42.98 0.10 13.93
C ILE A 583 41.91 0.08 15.03
N ALA A 584 40.79 0.79 14.82
CA ALA A 584 39.67 0.81 15.77
C ALA A 584 38.99 -0.56 15.90
N ASN A 585 38.85 -1.30 14.79
CA ASN A 585 38.32 -2.65 14.84
C ASN A 585 39.24 -3.57 15.65
N LEU A 586 40.54 -3.53 15.40
CA LEU A 586 41.53 -4.27 16.17
C LEU A 586 41.46 -3.91 17.67
N ALA A 587 41.33 -2.62 18.00
CA ALA A 587 41.16 -2.21 19.38
C ALA A 587 39.91 -2.79 20.02
N SER A 588 38.80 -2.88 19.26
CA SER A 588 37.57 -3.52 19.72
C SER A 588 37.74 -5.03 20.00
N THR A 589 38.46 -5.74 19.13
CA THR A 589 38.79 -7.16 19.34
C THR A 589 39.69 -7.39 20.56
N LEU A 590 40.67 -6.54 20.77
CA LEU A 590 41.53 -6.57 21.97
C LEU A 590 40.72 -6.32 23.25
N ARG A 591 39.74 -5.41 23.21
CA ARG A 591 38.81 -5.16 24.32
C ARG A 591 38.03 -6.42 24.70
N GLU A 592 37.47 -7.13 23.72
CA GLU A 592 36.74 -8.39 23.95
C GLU A 592 37.63 -9.51 24.51
N GLN A 593 38.94 -9.49 24.17
CA GLN A 593 39.94 -10.40 24.75
C GLN A 593 40.33 -10.03 26.19
N GLY A 594 39.87 -8.90 26.73
CA GLY A 594 40.26 -8.39 28.05
C GLY A 594 41.63 -7.68 28.07
N ARG A 595 42.23 -7.37 26.89
CA ARG A 595 43.48 -6.62 26.73
C ARG A 595 43.23 -5.12 26.69
N TRP A 596 42.58 -4.63 27.74
CA TRP A 596 42.02 -3.28 27.79
C TRP A 596 43.04 -2.15 27.66
N GLU A 597 44.24 -2.30 28.22
CA GLU A 597 45.31 -1.28 28.12
C GLU A 597 45.79 -1.10 26.69
N GLU A 598 45.89 -2.20 25.93
CA GLU A 598 46.30 -2.15 24.52
C GLU A 598 45.17 -1.51 23.66
N ALA A 599 43.94 -1.85 23.93
CA ALA A 599 42.78 -1.25 23.28
C ALA A 599 42.68 0.27 23.55
N GLU A 600 42.89 0.69 24.81
CA GLU A 600 42.96 2.10 25.21
C GLU A 600 44.00 2.88 24.45
N GLN A 601 45.21 2.33 24.29
CA GLN A 601 46.29 2.96 23.53
C GLN A 601 45.93 3.17 22.07
N LEU A 602 45.36 2.15 21.43
CA LEU A 602 44.95 2.22 20.04
C LEU A 602 43.80 3.21 19.83
N PHE A 603 42.74 3.18 20.67
CA PHE A 603 41.64 4.15 20.58
C PHE A 603 42.17 5.58 20.79
N THR A 604 43.05 5.81 21.78
CA THR A 604 43.63 7.13 22.03
C THR A 604 44.40 7.64 20.80
N HIS A 605 45.23 6.79 20.17
CA HIS A 605 45.92 7.15 18.95
C HIS A 605 44.98 7.50 17.80
N VAL A 606 43.91 6.69 17.59
CA VAL A 606 42.89 6.96 16.56
C VAL A 606 42.17 8.27 16.82
N ILE A 607 41.82 8.54 18.08
CA ILE A 607 41.12 9.76 18.48
C ILE A 607 41.94 11.00 18.24
N GLU A 608 43.26 11.01 18.62
CA GLU A 608 44.15 12.15 18.42
C GLU A 608 44.34 12.44 16.92
N THR A 609 44.54 11.40 16.13
CA THR A 609 44.69 11.53 14.68
C THR A 609 43.41 12.03 14.03
N SER A 610 42.28 11.45 14.39
CA SER A 610 40.94 11.85 13.87
C SER A 610 40.58 13.26 14.26
N LYS A 611 40.84 13.70 15.51
CA LYS A 611 40.65 15.09 15.94
C LYS A 611 41.42 16.05 15.06
N THR A 612 42.64 15.71 14.70
CA THR A 612 43.49 16.56 13.89
C THR A 612 43.08 16.63 12.43
N LYS A 613 42.61 15.49 11.85
CA LYS A 613 42.29 15.37 10.42
C LYS A 613 40.84 15.72 10.09
N LEU A 614 39.90 15.29 10.93
CA LEU A 614 38.47 15.38 10.70
C LEU A 614 37.80 16.42 11.62
N GLY A 615 38.40 16.71 12.77
CA GLY A 615 37.85 17.55 13.80
C GLY A 615 37.30 16.78 15.01
N ALA A 616 37.22 17.47 16.14
CA ALA A 616 36.78 16.87 17.40
C ALA A 616 35.31 16.44 17.39
N ASP A 617 34.47 17.17 16.62
CA ASP A 617 33.04 16.94 16.53
C ASP A 617 32.62 16.04 15.38
N HIS A 618 33.60 15.50 14.61
CA HIS A 618 33.31 14.63 13.49
C HIS A 618 32.65 13.32 13.99
N PRO A 619 31.59 12.80 13.35
CA PRO A 619 30.88 11.59 13.80
C PRO A 619 31.80 10.40 14.07
N TYR A 620 32.77 10.17 13.20
CA TYR A 620 33.78 9.11 13.38
C TYR A 620 34.60 9.34 14.68
N THR A 621 35.11 10.55 14.91
CA THR A 621 35.86 10.90 16.13
C THR A 621 35.05 10.65 17.38
N LEU A 622 33.77 11.07 17.37
CA LEU A 622 32.86 10.83 18.49
C LEU A 622 32.58 9.35 18.74
N THR A 623 32.52 8.53 17.67
CA THR A 623 32.38 7.08 17.81
C THR A 623 33.61 6.46 18.45
N MET A 624 34.80 6.91 18.10
CA MET A 624 36.05 6.42 18.72
C MET A 624 36.15 6.81 20.20
N ILE A 625 35.71 8.01 20.56
CA ILE A 625 35.64 8.44 21.97
C ILE A 625 34.63 7.57 22.75
N ALA A 626 33.50 7.21 22.14
CA ALA A 626 32.51 6.32 22.72
C ALA A 626 33.09 4.90 22.98
N ASN A 627 33.85 4.37 22.01
CA ASN A 627 34.49 3.05 22.18
C ASN A 627 35.59 3.09 23.27
N LEU A 628 36.33 4.20 23.38
CA LEU A 628 37.27 4.41 24.49
C LEU A 628 36.53 4.45 25.83
N ALA A 629 35.39 5.13 25.93
CA ALA A 629 34.58 5.17 27.14
C ALA A 629 34.13 3.74 27.55
N SER A 630 33.66 2.94 26.58
CA SER A 630 33.33 1.53 26.84
C SER A 630 34.53 0.71 27.32
N THR A 631 35.73 0.98 26.77
CA THR A 631 36.97 0.30 27.25
C THR A 631 37.33 0.70 28.70
N LEU A 632 37.16 1.97 29.05
CA LEU A 632 37.36 2.45 30.42
C LEU A 632 36.31 1.87 31.38
N TRP A 633 35.08 1.68 30.93
CA TRP A 633 34.03 1.01 31.68
C TRP A 633 34.42 -0.44 32.00
N ASP A 634 34.92 -1.20 30.99
CA ASP A 634 35.41 -2.57 31.17
C ASP A 634 36.60 -2.64 32.17
N GLN A 635 37.43 -1.60 32.21
CA GLN A 635 38.52 -1.46 33.20
C GLN A 635 38.02 -1.10 34.61
N GLY A 636 36.74 -0.80 34.79
CA GLY A 636 36.17 -0.30 36.05
C GLY A 636 36.43 1.17 36.33
N ARG A 637 36.97 1.95 35.37
CA ARG A 637 37.22 3.38 35.47
C ARG A 637 35.97 4.21 35.15
N LEU A 638 34.90 3.97 35.92
CA LEU A 638 33.55 4.42 35.62
C LEU A 638 33.41 5.96 35.56
N GLU A 639 34.14 6.72 36.41
CA GLU A 639 34.09 8.17 36.40
C GLU A 639 34.71 8.80 35.13
N GLU A 640 35.72 8.15 34.58
CA GLU A 640 36.36 8.59 33.33
C GLU A 640 35.51 8.25 32.14
N ALA A 641 34.84 7.07 32.14
CA ALA A 641 33.89 6.66 31.14
C ALA A 641 32.69 7.64 31.09
N GLU A 642 32.07 7.93 32.24
CA GLU A 642 30.94 8.87 32.35
C GLU A 642 31.30 10.26 31.76
N LYS A 643 32.49 10.76 32.03
CA LYS A 643 32.93 12.06 31.51
C LYS A 643 33.00 12.09 30.00
N LEU A 644 33.53 11.03 29.36
CA LEU A 644 33.61 10.91 27.92
C LEU A 644 32.24 10.72 27.29
N GLU A 645 31.39 9.91 27.89
CA GLU A 645 30.01 9.64 27.45
C GLU A 645 29.16 10.89 27.47
N LEU A 646 29.23 11.68 28.54
CA LEU A 646 28.56 13.00 28.65
C LEU A 646 29.04 13.96 27.54
N GLN A 647 30.36 14.03 27.29
CA GLN A 647 30.91 14.88 26.24
C GLN A 647 30.38 14.45 24.85
N VAL A 648 30.40 13.17 24.54
CA VAL A 648 29.94 12.65 23.25
C VAL A 648 28.44 12.85 23.12
N MET A 649 27.65 12.55 24.16
CA MET A 649 26.21 12.70 24.19
C MET A 649 25.79 14.14 23.88
N GLU A 650 26.36 15.13 24.57
CA GLU A 650 26.05 16.55 24.36
C GLU A 650 26.41 17.01 22.94
N THR A 651 27.55 16.58 22.43
CA THR A 651 27.97 16.90 21.06
C THR A 651 27.05 16.27 20.02
N ARG A 652 26.75 14.98 20.14
CA ARG A 652 25.82 14.28 19.23
C ARG A 652 24.42 14.87 19.28
N LYS A 653 23.92 15.18 20.49
CA LYS A 653 22.63 15.83 20.67
C LYS A 653 22.53 17.16 19.95
N THR A 654 23.61 17.94 19.98
CA THR A 654 23.67 19.26 19.31
C THR A 654 23.81 19.14 17.79
N LYS A 655 24.58 18.15 17.29
CA LYS A 655 24.90 18.00 15.86
C LYS A 655 23.92 17.12 15.09
N LEU A 656 23.48 16.03 15.69
CA LEU A 656 22.64 15.00 15.05
C LEU A 656 21.19 15.05 15.55
N GLY A 657 20.96 15.66 16.71
CA GLY A 657 19.66 15.66 17.38
C GLY A 657 19.57 14.63 18.53
N ALA A 658 18.62 14.88 19.43
CA ALA A 658 18.40 14.02 20.61
C ALA A 658 17.89 12.63 20.24
N ASP A 659 17.16 12.53 19.11
CA ASP A 659 16.49 11.29 18.66
C ASP A 659 17.34 10.47 17.70
N HIS A 660 18.55 10.92 17.36
CA HIS A 660 19.43 10.19 16.44
C HIS A 660 19.87 8.86 17.06
N PRO A 661 19.87 7.72 16.31
CA PRO A 661 20.24 6.41 16.85
C PRO A 661 21.56 6.40 17.61
N SER A 662 22.61 7.00 17.04
CA SER A 662 23.92 7.10 17.70
C SER A 662 23.89 7.93 19.01
N THR A 663 22.99 8.93 19.13
CA THR A 663 22.78 9.68 20.36
C THR A 663 22.11 8.83 21.41
N LEU A 664 21.07 8.07 21.00
CA LEU A 664 20.34 7.16 21.88
C LEU A 664 21.22 6.02 22.39
N THR A 665 22.09 5.47 21.52
CA THR A 665 23.09 4.47 21.96
C THR A 665 24.01 5.04 23.02
N MET A 666 24.46 6.29 22.86
CA MET A 666 25.33 6.92 23.86
C MET A 666 24.62 7.16 25.18
N ILE A 667 23.34 7.53 25.16
CA ILE A 667 22.53 7.68 26.36
C ILE A 667 22.35 6.32 27.07
N ALA A 668 22.16 5.23 26.34
CA ALA A 668 22.06 3.88 26.89
C ALA A 668 23.38 3.43 27.54
N ASN A 669 24.55 3.71 26.90
CA ASN A 669 25.85 3.41 27.49
C ASN A 669 26.05 4.20 28.80
N LEU A 670 25.73 5.50 28.80
CA LEU A 670 25.79 6.31 30.01
C LEU A 670 24.87 5.75 31.13
N ALA A 671 23.68 5.27 30.77
CA ALA A 671 22.79 4.64 31.73
C ALA A 671 23.42 3.38 32.35
N SER A 672 24.11 2.54 31.55
CA SER A 672 24.85 1.38 32.05
C SER A 672 26.00 1.80 32.99
N THR A 673 26.76 2.84 32.65
CA THR A 673 27.83 3.37 33.50
C THR A 673 27.30 3.90 34.84
N LEU A 674 26.18 4.64 34.80
CA LEU A 674 25.52 5.13 36.04
C LEU A 674 24.98 3.98 36.89
N TRP A 675 24.51 2.94 36.26
CA TRP A 675 24.07 1.73 36.95
C TRP A 675 25.19 1.10 37.75
N ASP A 676 26.36 0.87 37.15
CA ASP A 676 27.51 0.27 37.82
C ASP A 676 28.13 1.17 38.87
N GLN A 677 27.89 2.48 38.78
CA GLN A 677 28.18 3.43 39.85
C GLN A 677 27.17 3.37 41.02
N GLY A 678 26.08 2.62 40.91
CA GLY A 678 25.00 2.56 41.89
C GLY A 678 23.97 3.68 41.83
N ARG A 679 24.00 4.53 40.80
CA ARG A 679 23.05 5.65 40.55
C ARG A 679 21.82 5.16 39.81
N LEU A 680 21.12 4.20 40.43
CA LEU A 680 20.07 3.40 39.79
C LEU A 680 18.86 4.20 39.27
N GLU A 681 18.44 5.25 40.02
CA GLU A 681 17.30 6.10 39.63
C GLU A 681 17.60 6.96 38.37
N GLU A 682 18.85 7.41 38.24
CA GLU A 682 19.29 8.16 37.06
C GLU A 682 19.41 7.24 35.85
N ALA A 683 19.94 6.05 36.02
CA ALA A 683 20.03 5.04 35.00
C ALA A 683 18.64 4.62 34.47
N GLU A 684 17.68 4.32 35.37
CA GLU A 684 16.29 4.01 35.01
C GLU A 684 15.66 5.11 34.15
N LYS A 685 15.83 6.34 34.53
CA LYS A 685 15.27 7.48 33.81
C LYS A 685 15.81 7.59 32.38
N LEU A 686 17.13 7.37 32.20
CA LEU A 686 17.75 7.41 30.88
C LEU A 686 17.32 6.21 30.03
N GLU A 687 17.29 5.00 30.57
CA GLU A 687 16.82 3.81 29.84
C GLU A 687 15.36 3.93 29.43
N LEU A 688 14.49 4.45 30.29
CA LEU A 688 13.09 4.70 29.94
C LEU A 688 12.98 5.70 28.77
N GLN A 689 13.75 6.80 28.84
CA GLN A 689 13.78 7.78 27.77
C GLN A 689 14.26 7.17 26.43
N VAL A 690 15.32 6.36 26.46
CA VAL A 690 15.86 5.69 25.26
C VAL A 690 14.84 4.73 24.69
N MET A 691 14.25 3.89 25.52
CA MET A 691 13.26 2.89 25.13
C MET A 691 12.03 3.55 24.46
N GLU A 692 11.46 4.59 25.06
CA GLU A 692 10.31 5.31 24.52
C GLU A 692 10.65 6.02 23.20
N THR A 693 11.83 6.63 23.11
CA THR A 693 12.26 7.31 21.88
C THR A 693 12.54 6.31 20.77
N ARG A 694 13.26 5.22 21.03
CA ARG A 694 13.51 4.15 20.05
C ARG A 694 12.19 3.53 19.59
N LYS A 695 11.27 3.24 20.49
CA LYS A 695 9.94 2.71 20.16
C LYS A 695 9.16 3.64 19.22
N THR A 696 9.26 4.96 19.44
CA THR A 696 8.57 5.94 18.61
C THR A 696 9.23 6.13 17.24
N LYS A 697 10.57 6.13 17.19
CA LYS A 697 11.34 6.45 15.98
C LYS A 697 11.66 5.25 15.12
N LEU A 698 12.05 4.14 15.74
CA LEU A 698 12.45 2.90 15.06
C LEU A 698 11.31 1.88 14.97
N GLY A 699 10.36 1.95 15.90
CA GLY A 699 9.29 0.98 16.06
C GLY A 699 9.50 0.03 17.24
N ALA A 700 8.41 -0.60 17.68
CA ALA A 700 8.44 -1.51 18.82
C ALA A 700 9.23 -2.81 18.57
N ASP A 701 9.35 -3.20 17.32
CA ASP A 701 9.96 -4.44 16.86
C ASP A 701 11.43 -4.29 16.43
N HIS A 702 11.95 -3.07 16.44
CA HIS A 702 13.35 -2.84 16.06
C HIS A 702 14.31 -3.52 17.06
N PRO A 703 15.39 -4.21 16.62
CA PRO A 703 16.35 -4.88 17.52
C PRO A 703 16.86 -3.98 18.64
N ASP A 704 17.25 -2.74 18.33
CA ASP A 704 17.69 -1.78 19.34
C ASP A 704 16.61 -1.39 20.36
N THR A 705 15.34 -1.36 19.93
CA THR A 705 14.22 -1.13 20.83
C THR A 705 14.07 -2.31 21.78
N LEU A 706 14.16 -3.54 21.25
CA LEU A 706 14.10 -4.75 22.04
C LEU A 706 15.27 -4.85 23.04
N THR A 707 16.47 -4.42 22.65
CA THR A 707 17.62 -4.30 23.55
C THR A 707 17.34 -3.30 24.69
N SER A 708 16.81 -2.10 24.37
CA SER A 708 16.46 -1.12 25.40
C SER A 708 15.38 -1.62 26.36
N ILE A 709 14.40 -2.41 25.85
CA ILE A 709 13.38 -3.04 26.71
C ILE A 709 14.01 -4.04 27.67
N ALA A 710 14.97 -4.86 27.20
CA ALA A 710 15.70 -5.78 28.04
C ALA A 710 16.52 -5.05 29.11
N ASN A 711 17.28 -4.02 28.73
CA ASN A 711 18.06 -3.19 29.65
C ASN A 711 17.18 -2.56 30.75
N LEU A 712 16.03 -2.00 30.36
CA LEU A 712 15.09 -1.46 31.34
C LEU A 712 14.52 -2.54 32.27
N ALA A 713 14.29 -3.76 31.78
CA ALA A 713 13.86 -4.86 32.63
C ALA A 713 14.95 -5.25 33.65
N PHE A 714 16.21 -5.28 33.22
CA PHE A 714 17.34 -5.48 34.13
C PHE A 714 17.43 -4.35 35.19
N ALA A 715 17.19 -3.10 34.75
CA ALA A 715 17.13 -1.96 35.67
C ALA A 715 16.05 -2.14 36.72
N TRP A 716 14.85 -2.52 36.35
CA TRP A 716 13.76 -2.73 37.28
C TRP A 716 13.99 -3.92 38.22
N GLU A 717 14.63 -4.99 37.78
CA GLU A 717 14.98 -6.13 38.62
C GLU A 717 15.91 -5.70 39.74
N SER A 718 16.97 -4.91 39.43
CA SER A 718 17.95 -4.47 40.42
C SER A 718 17.40 -3.47 41.44
N ILE A 719 16.41 -2.67 41.09
CA ILE A 719 15.74 -1.77 42.06
C ILE A 719 14.59 -2.45 42.81
N GLY A 720 14.43 -3.77 42.62
CA GLY A 720 13.44 -4.58 43.36
C GLY A 720 12.02 -4.54 42.78
N GLN A 721 11.83 -4.02 41.55
CA GLN A 721 10.54 -4.03 40.84
C GLN A 721 10.32 -5.35 40.08
N HIS A 722 10.56 -6.50 40.76
CA HIS A 722 10.62 -7.84 40.16
C HIS A 722 9.41 -8.18 39.24
N ALA A 723 8.19 -7.86 39.67
CA ALA A 723 6.99 -8.20 38.90
C ALA A 723 6.93 -7.44 37.55
N LYS A 724 7.31 -6.16 37.55
CA LYS A 724 7.36 -5.36 36.31
C LYS A 724 8.51 -5.80 35.41
N ALA A 725 9.66 -6.13 36.01
CA ALA A 725 10.83 -6.61 35.27
C ALA A 725 10.50 -7.92 34.51
N ILE A 726 9.87 -8.89 35.18
CA ILE A 726 9.44 -10.16 34.60
C ILE A 726 8.44 -9.93 33.45
N ASP A 727 7.42 -9.09 33.63
CA ASP A 727 6.42 -8.82 32.59
C ASP A 727 7.02 -8.12 31.37
N LEU A 728 7.94 -7.19 31.60
CA LEU A 728 8.63 -6.46 30.53
C LEU A 728 9.56 -7.39 29.75
N LEU A 729 10.38 -8.20 30.46
CA LEU A 729 11.30 -9.15 29.83
C LEU A 729 10.55 -10.26 29.08
N ARG A 730 9.42 -10.73 29.59
CA ARG A 730 8.55 -11.70 28.91
C ARG A 730 8.05 -11.14 27.57
N THR A 731 7.57 -9.90 27.58
CA THR A 731 7.15 -9.20 26.34
C THR A 731 8.30 -9.04 25.37
N CYS A 732 9.50 -8.70 25.88
CA CYS A 732 10.71 -8.60 25.08
C CYS A 732 11.06 -9.93 24.40
N VAL A 733 11.12 -11.03 25.15
CA VAL A 733 11.47 -12.37 24.64
C VAL A 733 10.49 -12.84 23.57
N VAL A 734 9.18 -12.64 23.76
CA VAL A 734 8.16 -12.97 22.75
C VAL A 734 8.41 -12.19 21.45
N ASN A 735 8.69 -10.90 21.54
CA ASN A 735 8.98 -10.09 20.36
C ASN A 735 10.33 -10.47 19.71
N GLN A 736 11.37 -10.75 20.51
CA GLN A 736 12.65 -11.25 19.99
C GLN A 736 12.50 -12.58 19.25
N GLN A 737 11.71 -13.53 19.79
CA GLN A 737 11.43 -14.79 19.09
C GLN A 737 10.78 -14.57 17.73
N ARG A 738 9.90 -13.57 17.61
CA ARG A 738 9.21 -13.23 16.36
C ARG A 738 10.12 -12.51 15.36
N VAL A 739 11.00 -11.61 15.84
CA VAL A 739 11.80 -10.70 15.00
C VAL A 739 13.17 -11.27 14.68
N LEU A 740 13.87 -11.76 15.69
CA LEU A 740 15.26 -12.27 15.57
C LEU A 740 15.30 -13.79 15.40
N GLY A 741 14.21 -14.48 15.77
CA GLY A 741 14.16 -15.93 15.79
C GLY A 741 14.46 -16.55 17.16
N PRO A 742 14.00 -17.80 17.39
CA PRO A 742 14.16 -18.46 18.69
C PRO A 742 15.61 -18.87 19.02
N SER A 743 16.45 -19.03 18.01
CA SER A 743 17.88 -19.44 18.18
C SER A 743 18.85 -18.24 18.26
N HIS A 744 18.36 -17.02 18.06
CA HIS A 744 19.21 -15.84 18.15
C HIS A 744 19.80 -15.70 19.57
N PRO A 745 21.10 -15.36 19.74
CA PRO A 745 21.76 -15.32 21.05
C PRO A 745 21.07 -14.44 22.07
N HIS A 746 20.64 -13.24 21.67
CA HIS A 746 19.87 -12.35 22.57
C HIS A 746 18.54 -12.95 23.00
N THR A 747 17.84 -13.67 22.11
CA THR A 747 16.58 -14.34 22.43
C THR A 747 16.81 -15.45 23.44
N VAL A 748 17.85 -16.27 23.25
CA VAL A 748 18.22 -17.37 24.14
C VAL A 748 18.66 -16.83 25.52
N SER A 749 19.54 -15.84 25.53
CA SER A 749 20.05 -15.23 26.76
C SER A 749 18.93 -14.62 27.61
N ASN A 750 18.10 -13.77 27.01
CA ASN A 750 16.97 -13.14 27.71
C ASN A 750 15.91 -14.15 28.14
N GLY A 751 15.70 -15.22 27.35
CA GLY A 751 14.80 -16.33 27.69
C GLY A 751 15.27 -17.10 28.90
N ASN A 752 16.56 -17.41 29.01
CA ASN A 752 17.16 -18.06 30.15
C ASN A 752 17.05 -17.18 31.43
N MET A 753 17.35 -15.90 31.30
CA MET A 753 17.23 -14.95 32.39
C MET A 753 15.78 -14.82 32.91
N LEU A 754 14.82 -14.75 31.98
CA LEU A 754 13.39 -14.73 32.34
C LEU A 754 12.98 -15.96 33.17
N LEU A 755 13.41 -17.14 32.73
CA LEU A 755 13.13 -18.41 33.45
C LEU A 755 13.73 -18.39 34.83
N GLU A 756 14.94 -17.88 34.98
CA GLU A 756 15.61 -17.74 36.30
C GLU A 756 14.83 -16.78 37.21
N TRP A 757 14.43 -15.62 36.73
CA TRP A 757 13.65 -14.66 37.52
C TRP A 757 12.27 -15.19 37.91
N GLU A 758 11.57 -15.85 36.98
CA GLU A 758 10.27 -16.49 37.28
C GLU A 758 10.40 -17.56 38.35
N THR A 759 11.45 -18.37 38.30
CA THR A 759 11.72 -19.42 39.28
C THR A 759 12.05 -18.82 40.64
N ALA A 760 12.89 -17.81 40.71
CA ALA A 760 13.22 -17.08 41.93
C ALA A 760 12.00 -16.41 42.57
N HIS A 761 11.16 -15.79 41.76
CA HIS A 761 9.95 -15.14 42.24
C HIS A 761 8.88 -16.13 42.79
N LEU A 762 8.78 -17.30 42.16
CA LEU A 762 7.91 -18.37 42.69
C LEU A 762 8.40 -18.92 44.04
N THR A 763 9.72 -19.08 44.22
CA THR A 763 10.32 -19.52 45.49
C THR A 763 10.21 -18.48 46.61
N MET A 764 10.20 -17.18 46.27
CA MET A 764 9.98 -16.13 47.28
C MET A 764 8.51 -16.01 47.73
N LYS A 765 7.56 -16.45 46.90
CA LYS A 765 6.12 -16.45 47.23
C LYS A 765 5.65 -17.71 47.96
N ALA A 766 6.42 -18.81 47.89
CA ALA A 766 6.15 -20.07 48.58
C ALA A 766 6.76 -20.06 50.00
#